data_8e754f06876abe0fa3b4d9d9e34cd475
#
_entry.id   8e754f06876abe0fa3b4d9d9e34cd475
#
_cell.length_a   1.000
_cell.length_b   1.000
_cell.length_c   1.000
_cell.angle_alpha   90.00
_cell.angle_beta   90.00
_cell.angle_gamma   90.00
#
_symmetry.space_group_name_H-M   'P 1'
#
loop_
_entity.id
_entity.type
_entity.pdbx_description
1 polymer ?
#
loop_
_entity_poly.entity_id
_entity_poly.type
_entity_poly.pdbx_seq_one_letter_code
_entity_poly.pdbx_strand_id
1 'polypeptide(L)'
;MTLGEKAILLDNRLTDEEVAAHNYIYNNINKAIEAAKDGTEQEQMIIYIAPGVYWTHDPDSASTDKAFTIEKNCANMKWQGLTDDYRNVVLAFNYGHNVGYDGGNPTCFNISGDGFQIENLTVGGYCNIDLEYALNSSYNHEKRSTDVTQCQLGSYSGDKLYCKNVAFISRLNMMPFVSSKRALYVDCHMESTDDSLNGSSLAVYLNCDFDFYASKPWGGSSGVTLLNCDFNITHINIGTDPHQYLVKGAGRFNVIDSRFHDSTGLQTYKIGWSDILSDTYRSYYSNVTYNGVQTDFSDGGINADKGIDISGTQALKAYKLVNSKGNVTYNVYNLLRGTDEWDPLSQKELVTSLGGVDIPTTLSVSTDAINLETGKENADKANLTYTIKGPQATDYNANSSITWSVDEAYKNVVSLTPQNDGKCVVTATNDLEQTVKVIITARDKSGLEAAVAINVKPSKASNLQIIQNQNGVASVSYDIGNLGVRADNSRINWYVCDDANGTNAIHVATGRGETPLQSILIHPAWVGKYLKATVESKHIRSEYAEPAEVISEVAIFENGVKSLDEYQVDLASLPTENNMTILPGYWIANNVAYGTGAKNGFKGYTGLYFTGNKNASPAFSEIDYIPVAGSYGDMDVTMKVAPGKTAAQGFGSKGNFIEVRIKYDATTKTGYALRIERESGDSTIVKLVQLSVDESGKQNVTVLATSASTSAYLTECTIHVWTKDGKLHTHIESSAEQPKTAVDKGYLATVDLEAEIKSNTNGGFGVYYESSTGDNTTYIGSLLIKWNK
;
A
#
# COMPACT_ATOMS: atom_id res chain seq x y z
N MET A 1 22.05 40.84 -25.39
CA MET A 1 22.24 39.35 -25.40
C MET A 1 23.57 39.09 -26.09
N THR A 2 24.47 38.35 -25.42
CA THR A 2 25.74 37.88 -26.02
C THR A 2 25.66 36.38 -26.07
N LEU A 3 25.78 35.79 -27.25
CA LEU A 3 25.78 34.32 -27.42
C LEU A 3 27.15 33.73 -27.11
N GLY A 4 27.15 32.50 -26.61
CA GLY A 4 28.34 31.78 -26.20
C GLY A 4 27.99 30.36 -25.69
N GLU A 5 28.94 29.69 -25.09
CA GLU A 5 28.74 28.30 -24.63
C GLU A 5 27.60 28.13 -23.63
N LYS A 6 27.26 29.18 -22.87
CA LYS A 6 26.17 29.20 -21.88
C LYS A 6 24.97 30.04 -22.32
N ALA A 7 24.96 30.55 -23.53
CA ALA A 7 23.89 31.41 -24.06
C ALA A 7 23.71 31.14 -25.56
N ILE A 8 22.70 30.36 -25.91
CA ILE A 8 22.40 29.99 -27.28
C ILE A 8 21.08 30.58 -27.74
N LEU A 9 20.92 30.76 -29.03
CA LEU A 9 19.68 31.27 -29.67
C LEU A 9 18.98 30.15 -30.44
N LEU A 10 17.69 30.03 -30.26
CA LEU A 10 16.79 29.22 -31.07
C LEU A 10 15.87 30.16 -31.88
N ASP A 11 15.96 30.11 -33.20
CA ASP A 11 15.09 30.88 -34.10
C ASP A 11 14.77 30.03 -35.35
N ASN A 12 13.54 29.53 -35.47
CA ASN A 12 13.10 28.69 -36.59
C ASN A 12 12.84 29.44 -37.91
N ARG A 13 12.98 30.73 -37.91
CA ARG A 13 12.92 31.53 -39.14
C ARG A 13 14.23 31.54 -39.93
N LEU A 14 15.31 31.09 -39.29
CA LEU A 14 16.61 30.99 -39.91
C LEU A 14 16.72 29.69 -40.74
N THR A 15 17.39 29.83 -41.90
CA THR A 15 17.71 28.66 -42.73
C THR A 15 18.87 27.84 -42.16
N ASP A 16 19.01 26.61 -42.61
CA ASP A 16 20.14 25.78 -42.22
C ASP A 16 21.51 26.37 -42.59
N GLU A 17 21.57 27.12 -43.67
CA GLU A 17 22.80 27.84 -44.12
C GLU A 17 23.17 28.97 -43.14
N GLU A 18 22.18 29.76 -42.71
CA GLU A 18 22.35 30.83 -41.72
C GLU A 18 22.78 30.29 -40.37
N VAL A 19 22.14 29.20 -39.93
CA VAL A 19 22.52 28.52 -38.68
C VAL A 19 23.94 27.98 -38.77
N ALA A 20 24.30 27.34 -39.88
CA ALA A 20 25.63 26.74 -40.05
C ALA A 20 26.75 27.82 -40.14
N ALA A 21 26.41 29.05 -40.47
CA ALA A 21 27.36 30.15 -40.52
C ALA A 21 27.70 30.75 -39.15
N HIS A 22 26.97 30.38 -38.11
CA HIS A 22 27.09 30.98 -36.78
C HIS A 22 27.19 29.91 -35.69
N ASN A 23 28.06 30.09 -34.70
CA ASN A 23 28.10 29.28 -33.50
C ASN A 23 26.98 29.72 -32.55
N TYR A 24 26.44 28.77 -31.79
CA TYR A 24 25.45 29.02 -30.74
C TYR A 24 24.06 29.46 -31.23
N ILE A 25 23.76 29.26 -32.53
CA ILE A 25 22.45 29.53 -33.12
C ILE A 25 21.88 28.25 -33.70
N TYR A 26 20.59 28.04 -33.44
CA TYR A 26 19.84 26.82 -33.83
C TYR A 26 18.48 27.23 -34.39
N ASN A 27 17.98 26.48 -35.36
CA ASN A 27 16.62 26.60 -35.89
C ASN A 27 15.70 25.43 -35.52
N ASN A 28 16.25 24.45 -34.79
CA ASN A 28 15.54 23.26 -34.36
C ASN A 28 15.66 23.09 -32.82
N ILE A 29 14.52 22.90 -32.15
CA ILE A 29 14.47 22.86 -30.68
C ILE A 29 15.25 21.67 -30.12
N ASN A 30 15.20 20.48 -30.76
CA ASN A 30 15.89 19.31 -30.28
C ASN A 30 17.40 19.52 -30.27
N LYS A 31 17.92 20.12 -31.36
CA LYS A 31 19.34 20.46 -31.49
C LYS A 31 19.76 21.51 -30.45
N ALA A 32 18.93 22.50 -30.19
CA ALA A 32 19.21 23.55 -29.20
C ALA A 32 19.26 22.96 -27.77
N ILE A 33 18.33 22.09 -27.40
CA ILE A 33 18.32 21.42 -26.09
C ILE A 33 19.50 20.44 -25.98
N GLU A 34 19.80 19.69 -27.03
CA GLU A 34 20.96 18.79 -27.07
C GLU A 34 22.28 19.53 -26.80
N ALA A 35 22.43 20.72 -27.39
CA ALA A 35 23.63 21.55 -27.27
C ALA A 35 23.80 22.18 -25.88
N ALA A 36 22.77 22.26 -25.06
CA ALA A 36 22.85 22.87 -23.73
C ALA A 36 23.84 22.13 -22.83
N LYS A 37 24.60 22.88 -22.03
CA LYS A 37 25.60 22.38 -21.08
C LYS A 37 25.29 22.86 -19.69
N ASP A 38 25.74 22.15 -18.67
CA ASP A 38 25.48 22.53 -17.27
C ASP A 38 25.85 23.98 -16.99
N GLY A 39 24.94 24.74 -16.43
CA GLY A 39 25.17 26.06 -15.85
C GLY A 39 25.47 25.98 -14.36
N THR A 40 25.65 27.14 -13.77
CA THR A 40 25.72 27.35 -12.32
C THR A 40 24.64 28.34 -11.88
N GLU A 41 24.40 28.51 -10.60
CA GLU A 41 23.46 29.53 -10.10
C GLU A 41 23.90 30.97 -10.50
N GLN A 42 25.19 31.20 -10.67
CA GLN A 42 25.75 32.49 -11.05
C GLN A 42 25.84 32.69 -12.58
N GLU A 43 25.96 31.60 -13.34
CA GLU A 43 26.06 31.62 -14.80
C GLU A 43 25.19 30.49 -15.38
N GLN A 44 23.92 30.79 -15.60
CA GLN A 44 22.95 29.82 -16.12
C GLN A 44 23.25 29.46 -17.59
N MET A 45 22.85 28.23 -17.95
CA MET A 45 22.77 27.85 -19.35
C MET A 45 21.45 28.34 -19.94
N ILE A 46 21.47 29.36 -20.78
CA ILE A 46 20.27 30.00 -21.30
C ILE A 46 20.05 29.64 -22.78
N ILE A 47 18.86 29.10 -23.07
CA ILE A 47 18.36 28.99 -24.44
C ILE A 47 17.36 30.13 -24.65
N TYR A 48 17.79 31.15 -25.37
CA TYR A 48 16.96 32.24 -25.85
C TYR A 48 16.11 31.77 -27.03
N ILE A 49 14.81 31.96 -26.98
CA ILE A 49 13.88 31.42 -27.98
C ILE A 49 13.14 32.59 -28.62
N ALA A 50 13.35 32.81 -29.91
CA ALA A 50 12.68 33.84 -30.67
C ALA A 50 11.18 33.54 -30.86
N PRO A 51 10.33 34.57 -31.10
CA PRO A 51 8.91 34.33 -31.42
C PRO A 51 8.75 33.38 -32.60
N GLY A 52 7.90 32.37 -32.40
CA GLY A 52 7.65 31.30 -33.37
C GLY A 52 7.00 30.07 -32.73
N VAL A 53 6.65 29.08 -33.56
CA VAL A 53 6.14 27.78 -33.15
C VAL A 53 7.21 26.73 -33.41
N TYR A 54 7.62 26.02 -32.38
CA TYR A 54 8.71 25.05 -32.41
C TYR A 54 8.17 23.66 -32.13
N TRP A 55 7.93 22.90 -33.20
CA TRP A 55 7.53 21.50 -33.11
C TRP A 55 8.71 20.63 -32.72
N THR A 56 8.50 19.76 -31.76
CA THR A 56 9.52 18.78 -31.36
C THR A 56 9.66 17.62 -32.35
N HIS A 57 8.72 17.52 -33.28
CA HIS A 57 8.64 16.50 -34.35
C HIS A 57 7.82 17.11 -35.52
N ASP A 58 7.71 16.37 -36.61
CA ASP A 58 6.81 16.74 -37.72
C ASP A 58 5.34 16.53 -37.29
N PRO A 59 4.53 17.61 -37.15
CA PRO A 59 3.16 17.50 -36.63
C PRO A 59 2.23 16.71 -37.53
N ASP A 60 2.55 16.62 -38.85
CA ASP A 60 1.78 15.90 -39.86
C ASP A 60 2.23 14.43 -40.01
N SER A 61 3.29 14.04 -39.35
CA SER A 61 3.81 12.68 -39.41
C SER A 61 2.78 11.66 -38.93
N ALA A 62 2.53 10.66 -39.76
CA ALA A 62 1.76 9.47 -39.38
C ALA A 62 2.62 8.43 -38.59
N SER A 63 3.90 8.71 -38.37
CA SER A 63 4.80 7.80 -37.66
C SER A 63 4.32 7.56 -36.22
N THR A 64 4.36 6.30 -35.83
CA THR A 64 4.11 5.86 -34.44
C THR A 64 5.40 5.60 -33.68
N ASP A 65 6.54 6.08 -34.17
CA ASP A 65 7.84 5.87 -33.57
C ASP A 65 7.91 6.48 -32.17
N LYS A 66 8.51 5.74 -31.23
CA LYS A 66 8.60 6.09 -29.80
C LYS A 66 9.58 7.23 -29.48
N ALA A 67 10.15 7.87 -30.49
CA ALA A 67 11.30 8.78 -30.34
C ALA A 67 10.93 10.24 -30.06
N PHE A 68 9.89 10.50 -29.27
CA PHE A 68 9.46 11.88 -29.04
C PHE A 68 9.88 12.49 -27.74
N THR A 69 10.28 11.68 -26.77
CA THR A 69 10.73 12.20 -25.48
C THR A 69 12.10 12.83 -25.64
N ILE A 70 12.17 14.12 -25.42
CA ILE A 70 13.43 14.85 -25.34
C ILE A 70 13.95 14.69 -23.92
N GLU A 71 15.01 13.93 -23.77
CA GLU A 71 15.68 13.74 -22.50
C GLU A 71 16.88 14.65 -22.36
N LYS A 72 16.96 15.41 -21.27
CA LYS A 72 18.09 16.28 -20.98
C LYS A 72 18.42 16.29 -19.48
N ASN A 73 19.67 15.97 -19.19
CA ASN A 73 20.26 16.24 -17.89
C ASN A 73 21.12 17.51 -18.03
N CYS A 74 20.71 18.60 -17.37
CA CYS A 74 21.44 19.87 -17.46
C CYS A 74 21.12 20.71 -16.22
N ALA A 75 22.13 20.95 -15.39
CA ALA A 75 21.98 21.79 -14.22
C ALA A 75 21.88 23.27 -14.59
N ASN A 76 21.06 24.03 -13.89
CA ASN A 76 20.83 25.47 -14.05
C ASN A 76 20.57 25.88 -15.51
N MET A 77 19.71 25.11 -16.19
CA MET A 77 19.26 25.42 -17.54
C MET A 77 18.05 26.37 -17.49
N LYS A 78 18.00 27.31 -18.39
CA LYS A 78 16.88 28.26 -18.56
C LYS A 78 16.40 28.28 -19.99
N TRP A 79 15.09 28.14 -20.19
CA TRP A 79 14.43 28.45 -21.47
C TRP A 79 13.79 29.81 -21.35
N GLN A 80 14.21 30.74 -22.20
CA GLN A 80 13.82 32.14 -22.14
C GLN A 80 13.20 32.58 -23.45
N GLY A 81 11.88 32.73 -23.50
CA GLY A 81 11.21 33.36 -24.61
C GLY A 81 11.64 34.83 -24.76
N LEU A 82 11.97 35.29 -25.98
CA LEU A 82 12.30 36.67 -26.31
C LEU A 82 11.04 37.50 -26.56
N THR A 83 10.17 37.53 -25.58
CA THR A 83 8.86 38.19 -25.61
C THR A 83 8.35 38.41 -24.21
N ASP A 84 7.42 39.34 -24.02
CA ASP A 84 6.68 39.53 -22.77
C ASP A 84 5.31 38.82 -22.80
N ASP A 85 4.88 38.35 -23.97
CA ASP A 85 3.66 37.58 -24.16
C ASP A 85 4.00 36.13 -24.50
N TYR A 86 3.72 35.24 -23.55
CA TYR A 86 4.05 33.83 -23.67
C TYR A 86 3.45 33.15 -24.92
N ARG A 87 2.35 33.71 -25.49
CA ARG A 87 1.71 33.20 -26.71
C ARG A 87 2.56 33.36 -27.98
N ASN A 88 3.57 34.21 -27.92
CA ASN A 88 4.44 34.47 -29.07
C ASN A 88 5.58 33.43 -29.22
N VAL A 89 5.86 32.62 -28.21
CA VAL A 89 6.84 31.54 -28.28
C VAL A 89 6.16 30.24 -27.87
N VAL A 90 6.02 29.31 -28.79
CA VAL A 90 5.29 28.05 -28.52
C VAL A 90 6.17 26.85 -28.78
N LEU A 91 6.45 26.08 -27.76
CA LEU A 91 7.03 24.73 -27.83
C LEU A 91 5.88 23.74 -27.96
N ALA A 92 5.79 23.04 -29.10
CA ALA A 92 4.61 22.30 -29.49
C ALA A 92 4.89 20.82 -29.75
N PHE A 93 3.95 19.97 -29.36
CA PHE A 93 3.85 18.61 -29.84
C PHE A 93 2.37 18.18 -29.92
N ASN A 94 2.06 17.12 -30.67
CA ASN A 94 0.67 16.70 -30.87
C ASN A 94 0.44 15.19 -30.81
N TYR A 95 1.24 14.46 -30.06
CA TYR A 95 0.99 13.06 -29.77
C TYR A 95 0.17 12.88 -28.50
N GLY A 96 -0.72 11.90 -28.53
CA GLY A 96 -1.51 11.49 -27.37
C GLY A 96 -1.50 9.97 -27.20
N HIS A 97 -1.97 9.48 -26.05
CA HIS A 97 -2.09 8.05 -25.79
C HIS A 97 -2.90 7.35 -26.89
N ASN A 98 -2.25 6.44 -27.63
CA ASN A 98 -2.79 5.75 -28.81
C ASN A 98 -3.20 6.67 -29.99
N VAL A 99 -2.75 7.92 -29.98
CA VAL A 99 -2.99 8.88 -31.09
C VAL A 99 -1.65 9.43 -31.58
N GLY A 100 -1.23 9.00 -32.76
CA GLY A 100 0.09 9.31 -33.28
C GLY A 100 1.26 8.71 -32.53
N TYR A 101 0.97 7.88 -31.51
CA TYR A 101 1.94 7.22 -30.66
C TYR A 101 1.37 5.87 -30.19
N ASP A 102 2.10 4.79 -30.42
CA ASP A 102 1.72 3.44 -30.04
C ASP A 102 2.62 2.97 -28.89
N GLY A 103 2.16 3.02 -27.66
CA GLY A 103 2.95 2.52 -26.54
C GLY A 103 2.77 3.20 -25.19
N GLY A 104 1.66 3.83 -24.94
CA GLY A 104 1.32 4.39 -23.61
C GLY A 104 1.20 5.90 -23.59
N ASN A 105 1.62 6.54 -22.51
CA ASN A 105 1.51 7.99 -22.33
C ASN A 105 2.76 8.69 -22.87
N PRO A 106 2.69 9.44 -23.97
CA PRO A 106 3.83 10.18 -24.46
C PRO A 106 4.14 11.37 -23.54
N THR A 107 5.35 11.45 -23.04
CA THR A 107 5.88 12.62 -22.32
C THR A 107 6.85 13.34 -23.26
N CYS A 108 6.59 14.62 -23.53
CA CYS A 108 7.40 15.37 -24.48
C CYS A 108 8.82 15.64 -23.95
N PHE A 109 8.93 16.10 -22.70
CA PHE A 109 10.21 16.47 -22.10
C PHE A 109 10.46 15.71 -20.80
N ASN A 110 11.62 15.06 -20.67
CA ASN A 110 12.17 14.54 -19.42
C ASN A 110 13.44 15.30 -19.08
N ILE A 111 13.32 16.24 -18.16
CA ILE A 111 14.43 17.11 -17.76
C ILE A 111 14.94 16.69 -16.38
N SER A 112 16.24 16.73 -16.20
CA SER A 112 16.91 16.49 -14.92
C SER A 112 18.07 17.46 -14.72
N GLY A 113 18.61 17.50 -13.51
CA GLY A 113 19.60 18.51 -13.10
C GLY A 113 18.90 19.67 -12.36
N ASP A 114 19.48 20.11 -11.24
CA ASP A 114 18.86 21.15 -10.38
C ASP A 114 18.82 22.53 -11.05
N GLY A 115 17.84 23.37 -10.70
CA GLY A 115 17.79 24.78 -11.09
C GLY A 115 17.20 25.05 -12.49
N PHE A 116 16.30 24.19 -12.97
CA PHE A 116 15.64 24.39 -14.27
C PHE A 116 14.65 25.56 -14.23
N GLN A 117 14.71 26.43 -15.23
CA GLN A 117 13.85 27.60 -15.34
C GLN A 117 13.18 27.71 -16.71
N ILE A 118 11.93 28.18 -16.74
CA ILE A 118 11.17 28.43 -17.96
C ILE A 118 10.52 29.83 -17.83
N GLU A 119 10.74 30.70 -18.81
CA GLU A 119 10.13 32.03 -18.78
C GLU A 119 9.61 32.48 -20.15
N ASN A 120 8.46 33.15 -20.14
CA ASN A 120 7.88 33.90 -21.28
C ASN A 120 7.63 32.99 -22.51
N LEU A 121 7.01 31.85 -22.35
CA LEU A 121 6.69 30.98 -23.48
C LEU A 121 5.51 30.03 -23.13
N THR A 122 5.02 29.39 -24.16
CA THR A 122 4.01 28.32 -24.05
C THR A 122 4.66 26.95 -24.26
N VAL A 123 4.36 25.98 -23.41
CA VAL A 123 4.60 24.55 -23.66
C VAL A 123 3.23 23.90 -23.89
N GLY A 124 3.01 23.41 -25.12
CA GLY A 124 1.67 22.97 -25.53
C GLY A 124 1.62 21.61 -26.17
N GLY A 125 0.65 20.81 -25.68
CA GLY A 125 0.25 19.52 -26.25
C GLY A 125 -1.01 19.68 -27.11
N TYR A 126 -0.83 19.77 -28.41
CA TYR A 126 -1.90 20.06 -29.38
C TYR A 126 -2.53 18.82 -30.01
N CYS A 127 -2.54 17.71 -29.24
CA CYS A 127 -3.24 16.51 -29.70
C CYS A 127 -4.77 16.71 -29.74
N ASN A 128 -5.32 17.37 -28.72
CA ASN A 128 -6.77 17.59 -28.53
C ASN A 128 -7.20 19.07 -28.62
N ILE A 129 -6.30 19.96 -28.94
CA ILE A 129 -6.50 21.41 -29.01
C ILE A 129 -5.90 21.89 -30.31
N ASP A 130 -6.64 22.76 -31.02
CA ASP A 130 -6.10 23.44 -32.20
C ASP A 130 -5.02 24.42 -31.75
N LEU A 131 -3.91 24.45 -32.48
CA LEU A 131 -2.90 25.50 -32.31
C LEU A 131 -3.26 26.72 -33.14
N GLU A 132 -3.53 27.82 -32.47
CA GLU A 132 -3.76 29.12 -33.10
C GLU A 132 -2.61 30.04 -32.74
N TYR A 133 -1.83 30.51 -33.75
CA TYR A 133 -0.71 31.36 -33.54
C TYR A 133 -0.99 32.77 -34.11
N ALA A 134 -1.19 33.75 -33.23
CA ALA A 134 -1.70 35.06 -33.57
C ALA A 134 -0.75 35.89 -34.46
N LEU A 135 0.57 35.69 -34.33
CA LEU A 135 1.53 36.47 -35.11
C LEU A 135 1.65 36.03 -36.58
N ASN A 136 1.33 34.74 -36.84
CA ASN A 136 1.39 34.21 -38.21
C ASN A 136 0.50 32.99 -38.33
N SER A 137 -0.66 33.15 -38.99
CA SER A 137 -1.63 32.04 -39.15
C SER A 137 -1.12 30.85 -39.97
N SER A 138 0.01 30.98 -40.68
CA SER A 138 0.63 29.85 -41.37
C SER A 138 1.20 28.77 -40.39
N TYR A 139 1.35 29.12 -39.14
CA TYR A 139 1.73 28.20 -38.07
C TYR A 139 0.54 27.56 -37.34
N ASN A 140 -0.70 27.95 -37.71
CA ASN A 140 -1.88 27.30 -37.16
C ASN A 140 -1.91 25.84 -37.55
N HIS A 141 -2.37 24.99 -36.63
CA HIS A 141 -2.44 23.57 -36.84
C HIS A 141 -3.68 22.98 -36.18
N GLU A 142 -4.46 22.20 -36.95
CA GLU A 142 -5.63 21.51 -36.39
C GLU A 142 -5.19 20.42 -35.43
N LYS A 143 -5.98 20.19 -34.39
CA LYS A 143 -5.78 19.11 -33.44
C LYS A 143 -5.78 17.77 -34.16
N ARG A 144 -4.97 16.85 -33.65
CA ARG A 144 -4.85 15.51 -34.21
C ARG A 144 -6.08 14.62 -33.91
N SER A 145 -6.73 14.83 -32.76
CA SER A 145 -7.87 14.02 -32.33
C SER A 145 -8.94 14.86 -31.63
N THR A 146 -10.20 14.51 -31.84
CA THR A 146 -11.34 15.04 -31.07
C THR A 146 -11.53 14.32 -29.73
N ASP A 147 -11.05 13.10 -29.61
CA ASP A 147 -11.12 12.34 -28.37
C ASP A 147 -10.05 12.85 -27.40
N VAL A 148 -10.46 13.18 -26.18
CA VAL A 148 -9.53 13.64 -25.13
C VAL A 148 -8.63 12.48 -24.73
N THR A 149 -7.33 12.68 -24.91
CA THR A 149 -6.32 11.66 -24.63
C THR A 149 -5.15 12.28 -23.88
N GLN A 150 -4.40 11.46 -23.16
CA GLN A 150 -3.25 11.90 -22.37
C GLN A 150 -2.15 12.42 -23.31
N CYS A 151 -1.66 13.64 -23.02
CA CYS A 151 -0.66 14.33 -23.79
C CYS A 151 0.24 15.10 -22.81
N GLN A 152 1.29 14.44 -22.32
CA GLN A 152 2.08 14.91 -21.19
C GLN A 152 3.19 15.86 -21.65
N LEU A 153 3.22 17.06 -21.07
CA LEU A 153 4.19 18.10 -21.46
C LEU A 153 5.60 17.78 -20.98
N GLY A 154 5.74 17.46 -19.69
CA GLY A 154 7.08 17.18 -19.16
C GLY A 154 7.11 16.61 -17.75
N SER A 155 8.20 15.93 -17.45
CA SER A 155 8.61 15.59 -16.11
C SER A 155 9.95 16.27 -15.78
N TYR A 156 10.16 16.56 -14.50
CA TYR A 156 11.42 17.14 -14.02
C TYR A 156 11.82 16.51 -12.69
N SER A 157 12.92 15.78 -12.69
CA SER A 157 13.37 15.02 -11.52
C SER A 157 14.39 15.76 -10.62
N GLY A 158 14.68 17.04 -10.91
CA GLY A 158 15.59 17.88 -10.13
C GLY A 158 14.92 18.64 -8.98
N ASP A 159 15.68 19.54 -8.37
CA ASP A 159 15.22 20.52 -7.39
C ASP A 159 15.22 21.94 -8.00
N LYS A 160 14.43 22.87 -7.40
CA LYS A 160 14.40 24.29 -7.77
C LYS A 160 13.85 24.56 -9.18
N LEU A 161 12.70 23.97 -9.53
CA LEU A 161 11.97 24.36 -10.73
C LEU A 161 11.42 25.78 -10.57
N TYR A 162 11.65 26.64 -11.55
CA TYR A 162 11.07 27.98 -11.58
C TYR A 162 10.44 28.30 -12.95
N CYS A 163 9.13 28.50 -12.97
CA CYS A 163 8.39 28.88 -14.15
C CYS A 163 7.76 30.27 -13.95
N LYS A 164 7.96 31.17 -14.88
CA LYS A 164 7.39 32.53 -14.82
C LYS A 164 6.81 32.95 -16.16
N ASN A 165 5.55 33.40 -16.15
CA ASN A 165 4.84 33.87 -17.36
C ASN A 165 4.89 32.77 -18.45
N VAL A 166 4.42 31.58 -18.09
CA VAL A 166 4.41 30.38 -18.94
C VAL A 166 2.98 29.85 -19.04
N ALA A 167 2.55 29.53 -20.27
CA ALA A 167 1.35 28.76 -20.46
C ALA A 167 1.68 27.26 -20.60
N PHE A 168 0.96 26.42 -19.87
CA PHE A 168 0.96 24.98 -20.03
C PHE A 168 -0.40 24.55 -20.56
N ILE A 169 -0.41 24.03 -21.79
CA ILE A 169 -1.64 23.73 -22.53
C ILE A 169 -1.69 22.25 -22.89
N SER A 170 -2.64 21.55 -22.33
CA SER A 170 -3.02 20.18 -22.71
C SER A 170 -4.32 19.82 -22.02
N ARG A 171 -5.05 18.81 -22.49
CA ARG A 171 -6.35 18.47 -21.88
C ARG A 171 -6.25 17.45 -20.76
N LEU A 172 -5.54 16.35 -20.93
CA LEU A 172 -5.53 15.25 -19.96
C LEU A 172 -4.10 14.86 -19.58
N ASN A 173 -3.86 14.71 -18.27
CA ASN A 173 -2.54 14.41 -17.70
C ASN A 173 -1.46 15.34 -18.24
N MET A 174 -1.70 16.66 -18.16
CA MET A 174 -0.84 17.68 -18.74
C MET A 174 0.62 17.59 -18.25
N MET A 175 0.84 17.40 -16.97
CA MET A 175 2.16 17.25 -16.36
C MET A 175 3.11 18.43 -16.69
N PRO A 176 2.91 19.63 -16.10
CA PRO A 176 3.75 20.79 -16.35
C PRO A 176 5.09 20.68 -15.59
N PHE A 177 6.00 19.83 -16.06
CA PHE A 177 7.29 19.52 -15.44
C PHE A 177 7.17 19.05 -13.98
N VAL A 178 6.33 18.06 -13.74
CA VAL A 178 6.06 17.49 -12.45
C VAL A 178 7.24 16.66 -11.91
N SER A 179 7.14 16.24 -10.63
CA SER A 179 8.12 15.40 -9.92
C SER A 179 9.35 16.11 -9.36
N SER A 180 9.42 17.44 -9.45
CA SER A 180 10.47 18.20 -8.77
C SER A 180 10.38 18.08 -7.23
N LYS A 181 11.50 18.32 -6.55
CA LYS A 181 11.49 18.45 -5.08
C LYS A 181 10.80 19.74 -4.67
N ARG A 182 11.23 20.87 -5.22
CA ARG A 182 10.62 22.19 -5.03
C ARG A 182 10.31 22.83 -6.38
N ALA A 183 9.11 23.44 -6.51
CA ALA A 183 8.67 24.13 -7.70
C ALA A 183 7.99 25.45 -7.35
N LEU A 184 8.26 26.47 -8.16
CA LEU A 184 7.57 27.75 -8.14
C LEU A 184 7.04 28.08 -9.54
N TYR A 185 5.74 28.34 -9.60
CA TYR A 185 5.06 28.85 -10.79
C TYR A 185 4.56 30.27 -10.48
N VAL A 186 4.93 31.25 -11.27
CA VAL A 186 4.54 32.64 -11.08
C VAL A 186 3.92 33.18 -12.37
N ASP A 187 2.76 33.79 -12.24
CA ASP A 187 2.04 34.41 -13.39
C ASP A 187 1.86 33.37 -14.54
N CYS A 188 1.62 32.12 -14.24
CA CYS A 188 1.48 31.02 -15.22
C CYS A 188 0.02 30.75 -15.53
N HIS A 189 -0.27 30.33 -16.76
CA HIS A 189 -1.55 29.86 -17.23
C HIS A 189 -1.55 28.33 -17.38
N MET A 190 -2.61 27.66 -16.93
CA MET A 190 -2.72 26.18 -16.98
C MET A 190 -4.10 25.74 -17.45
N GLU A 191 -4.15 24.99 -18.53
CA GLU A 191 -5.37 24.34 -18.99
C GLU A 191 -5.39 22.89 -18.53
N SER A 192 -6.42 22.46 -17.79
CA SER A 192 -6.38 21.22 -17.03
C SER A 192 -7.72 20.48 -17.08
N THR A 193 -7.63 19.16 -17.20
CA THR A 193 -8.73 18.25 -16.90
C THR A 193 -8.44 17.47 -15.60
N ASP A 194 -8.91 16.25 -15.50
CA ASP A 194 -8.60 15.26 -14.48
C ASP A 194 -7.11 14.86 -14.51
N ASP A 195 -6.48 14.73 -13.36
CA ASP A 195 -5.08 14.27 -13.16
C ASP A 195 -4.00 15.06 -13.92
N SER A 196 -4.32 16.20 -14.47
CA SER A 196 -3.42 16.96 -15.35
C SER A 196 -2.25 17.61 -14.62
N LEU A 197 -2.48 17.97 -13.36
CA LEU A 197 -1.51 18.63 -12.51
C LEU A 197 -1.08 17.67 -11.42
N ASN A 198 0.18 17.33 -11.41
CA ASN A 198 0.77 16.59 -10.31
C ASN A 198 1.49 17.54 -9.34
N GLY A 199 1.41 17.25 -8.05
CA GLY A 199 2.19 17.96 -7.05
C GLY A 199 3.67 17.55 -7.16
N SER A 200 4.55 18.51 -7.10
CA SER A 200 5.92 18.30 -6.65
C SER A 200 5.93 17.96 -5.16
N SER A 201 7.07 17.56 -4.60
CA SER A 201 7.15 17.39 -3.13
C SER A 201 6.75 18.67 -2.40
N LEU A 202 7.05 19.84 -3.00
CA LEU A 202 6.62 21.15 -2.55
C LEU A 202 6.44 22.06 -3.76
N ALA A 203 5.21 22.41 -4.11
CA ALA A 203 4.87 23.28 -5.24
C ALA A 203 4.12 24.53 -4.76
N VAL A 204 4.58 25.69 -5.18
CA VAL A 204 3.92 26.98 -4.96
C VAL A 204 3.50 27.57 -6.29
N TYR A 205 2.22 27.93 -6.38
CA TYR A 205 1.63 28.66 -7.49
C TYR A 205 1.27 30.06 -7.00
N LEU A 206 1.87 31.06 -7.61
CA LEU A 206 1.67 32.48 -7.27
C LEU A 206 1.09 33.23 -8.45
N ASN A 207 -0.05 33.88 -8.26
CA ASN A 207 -0.75 34.65 -9.30
C ASN A 207 -1.03 33.82 -10.57
N CYS A 208 -1.25 32.54 -10.45
CA CYS A 208 -1.53 31.68 -11.61
C CYS A 208 -3.02 31.65 -11.91
N ASP A 209 -3.36 31.46 -13.17
CA ASP A 209 -4.71 31.22 -13.62
C ASP A 209 -4.87 29.82 -14.24
N PHE A 210 -6.03 29.24 -13.99
CA PHE A 210 -6.32 27.85 -14.35
C PHE A 210 -7.66 27.78 -15.07
N ASP A 211 -7.70 27.11 -16.21
CA ASP A 211 -8.93 26.71 -16.86
C ASP A 211 -9.21 25.23 -16.56
N PHE A 212 -10.21 24.99 -15.71
CA PHE A 212 -10.62 23.63 -15.34
C PHE A 212 -11.70 23.11 -16.28
N TYR A 213 -11.35 22.02 -16.97
CA TYR A 213 -12.25 21.30 -17.89
C TYR A 213 -12.88 20.05 -17.25
N ALA A 214 -12.43 19.67 -16.06
CA ALA A 214 -13.00 18.61 -15.23
C ALA A 214 -12.64 18.82 -13.76
N SER A 215 -13.23 18.00 -12.87
CA SER A 215 -12.88 17.93 -11.45
C SER A 215 -11.54 17.22 -11.24
N LYS A 216 -10.92 17.41 -10.07
CA LYS A 216 -9.70 16.73 -9.60
C LYS A 216 -8.46 16.99 -10.48
N PRO A 217 -8.12 18.24 -10.78
CA PRO A 217 -6.98 18.53 -11.67
C PRO A 217 -5.62 18.08 -11.11
N TRP A 218 -5.46 17.95 -9.79
CA TRP A 218 -4.26 17.38 -9.19
C TRP A 218 -4.43 15.89 -8.90
N GLY A 219 -3.63 15.05 -9.54
CA GLY A 219 -3.66 13.60 -9.37
C GLY A 219 -3.23 13.12 -7.97
N GLY A 220 -2.28 13.79 -7.39
CA GLY A 220 -1.80 13.60 -6.03
C GLY A 220 -1.03 14.82 -5.57
N SER A 221 -0.91 15.02 -4.27
CA SER A 221 -0.18 16.16 -3.74
C SER A 221 0.51 15.82 -2.43
N SER A 222 1.77 16.16 -2.34
CA SER A 222 2.53 16.14 -1.09
C SER A 222 2.70 17.51 -0.45
N GLY A 223 2.50 18.60 -1.19
CA GLY A 223 2.61 19.95 -0.64
C GLY A 223 2.35 21.04 -1.68
N VAL A 224 1.10 21.19 -2.14
CA VAL A 224 0.71 22.28 -3.06
C VAL A 224 0.21 23.48 -2.26
N THR A 225 0.69 24.67 -2.63
CA THR A 225 0.21 25.94 -2.08
C THR A 225 -0.15 26.90 -3.23
N LEU A 226 -1.39 27.37 -3.20
CA LEU A 226 -1.95 28.33 -4.14
C LEU A 226 -2.06 29.70 -3.48
N LEU A 227 -1.41 30.69 -4.06
CA LEU A 227 -1.35 32.07 -3.56
C LEU A 227 -1.89 33.02 -4.64
N ASN A 228 -3.01 33.67 -4.36
CA ASN A 228 -3.65 34.63 -5.26
C ASN A 228 -3.92 34.06 -6.66
N CYS A 229 -4.49 32.89 -6.75
CA CYS A 229 -4.78 32.20 -8.01
C CYS A 229 -6.24 32.37 -8.42
N ASP A 230 -6.47 32.34 -9.74
CA ASP A 230 -7.80 32.36 -10.37
C ASP A 230 -8.09 31.00 -11.02
N PHE A 231 -9.29 30.47 -10.79
CA PHE A 231 -9.72 29.18 -11.32
C PHE A 231 -11.02 29.36 -12.12
N ASN A 232 -10.94 29.17 -13.44
CA ASN A 232 -12.09 29.20 -14.31
C ASN A 232 -12.63 27.78 -14.49
N ILE A 233 -13.81 27.53 -13.94
CA ILE A 233 -14.50 26.26 -14.09
C ILE A 233 -15.35 26.35 -15.36
N THR A 234 -14.88 25.73 -16.45
CA THR A 234 -15.50 25.87 -17.76
C THR A 234 -16.38 24.68 -18.14
N HIS A 235 -16.05 23.50 -17.65
CA HIS A 235 -16.82 22.29 -17.82
C HIS A 235 -16.56 21.33 -16.67
N ILE A 236 -17.60 20.73 -16.11
CA ILE A 236 -17.46 19.77 -15.02
C ILE A 236 -18.24 18.50 -15.38
N ASN A 237 -17.54 17.38 -15.33
CA ASN A 237 -18.15 16.07 -15.34
C ASN A 237 -18.20 15.54 -13.91
N ILE A 238 -19.25 15.88 -13.17
CA ILE A 238 -19.39 15.56 -11.76
C ILE A 238 -20.29 14.34 -11.50
N GLY A 239 -20.95 13.82 -12.52
CA GLY A 239 -21.95 12.78 -12.32
C GLY A 239 -23.06 13.24 -11.35
N THR A 240 -23.16 12.57 -10.20
CA THR A 240 -24.11 12.89 -9.12
C THR A 240 -23.48 13.69 -7.98
N ASP A 241 -22.16 13.90 -7.98
CA ASP A 241 -21.45 14.63 -6.92
C ASP A 241 -21.44 16.15 -7.25
N PRO A 242 -21.96 17.01 -6.38
CA PRO A 242 -22.02 18.44 -6.59
C PRO A 242 -20.69 19.17 -6.27
N HIS A 243 -19.55 18.48 -6.20
CA HIS A 243 -18.29 19.09 -5.80
C HIS A 243 -17.28 19.21 -6.94
N GLN A 244 -16.65 20.36 -7.02
CA GLN A 244 -15.38 20.55 -7.71
C GLN A 244 -14.28 20.17 -6.74
N TYR A 245 -13.78 18.94 -6.83
CA TYR A 245 -12.62 18.51 -6.05
C TYR A 245 -11.33 19.07 -6.67
N LEU A 246 -10.37 19.41 -5.79
CA LEU A 246 -9.06 19.91 -6.21
C LEU A 246 -8.08 18.75 -6.42
N VAL A 247 -8.12 17.75 -5.57
CA VAL A 247 -7.15 16.66 -5.53
C VAL A 247 -7.85 15.30 -5.64
N LYS A 248 -7.33 14.41 -6.47
CA LYS A 248 -7.78 13.02 -6.58
C LYS A 248 -7.20 12.14 -5.46
N GLY A 249 -5.96 12.39 -5.07
CA GLY A 249 -5.27 11.66 -4.02
C GLY A 249 -5.27 12.37 -2.66
N ALA A 250 -4.53 11.82 -1.72
CA ALA A 250 -4.25 12.44 -0.43
C ALA A 250 -3.03 13.36 -0.51
N GLY A 251 -3.03 14.45 0.24
CA GLY A 251 -1.88 15.36 0.34
C GLY A 251 -2.26 16.69 0.97
N ARG A 252 -1.26 17.46 1.38
CA ARG A 252 -1.48 18.81 1.89
C ARG A 252 -1.69 19.78 0.73
N PHE A 253 -2.77 20.53 0.81
CA PHE A 253 -3.17 21.46 -0.24
C PHE A 253 -3.66 22.77 0.39
N ASN A 254 -2.94 23.88 0.15
CA ASN A 254 -3.25 25.16 0.80
C ASN A 254 -3.73 26.18 -0.24
N VAL A 255 -4.76 26.96 0.09
CA VAL A 255 -5.40 27.93 -0.80
C VAL A 255 -5.57 29.26 -0.09
N ILE A 256 -4.85 30.28 -0.53
CA ILE A 256 -4.85 31.61 0.07
C ILE A 256 -5.19 32.67 -0.98
N ASP A 257 -6.11 33.57 -0.68
CA ASP A 257 -6.55 34.71 -1.53
C ASP A 257 -6.94 34.27 -2.96
N SER A 258 -7.53 33.13 -3.13
CA SER A 258 -7.80 32.58 -4.47
C SER A 258 -9.29 32.59 -4.81
N ARG A 259 -9.61 32.62 -6.09
CA ARG A 259 -10.97 32.85 -6.61
C ARG A 259 -11.38 31.76 -7.58
N PHE A 260 -12.54 31.22 -7.40
CA PHE A 260 -13.17 30.26 -8.30
C PHE A 260 -14.30 30.95 -9.06
N HIS A 261 -14.26 30.86 -10.37
CA HIS A 261 -15.25 31.41 -11.29
C HIS A 261 -15.92 30.26 -12.05
N ASP A 262 -17.19 30.05 -11.79
CA ASP A 262 -17.96 29.02 -12.47
C ASP A 262 -18.73 29.66 -13.63
N SER A 263 -18.30 29.40 -14.86
CA SER A 263 -18.96 29.82 -16.09
C SER A 263 -19.99 28.81 -16.61
N THR A 264 -20.14 27.67 -15.99
CA THR A 264 -21.05 26.60 -16.44
C THR A 264 -22.53 26.92 -16.21
N GLY A 265 -22.80 27.86 -15.33
CA GLY A 265 -24.15 28.18 -14.88
C GLY A 265 -24.83 27.17 -13.98
N LEU A 266 -24.12 26.15 -13.57
CA LEU A 266 -24.62 25.07 -12.71
C LEU A 266 -24.53 25.39 -11.21
N GLN A 267 -24.68 26.55 -10.79
CA GLN A 267 -24.65 27.23 -9.48
C GLN A 267 -24.73 26.40 -8.17
N THR A 268 -24.67 25.10 -8.26
CA THR A 268 -24.81 24.15 -7.12
C THR A 268 -23.50 23.55 -6.64
N TYR A 269 -22.37 23.91 -7.26
CA TYR A 269 -21.10 23.34 -6.92
C TYR A 269 -20.49 23.91 -5.66
N LYS A 270 -19.85 23.03 -4.94
CA LYS A 270 -19.01 23.34 -3.78
C LYS A 270 -17.57 22.99 -4.11
N ILE A 271 -16.66 23.75 -3.57
CA ILE A 271 -15.25 23.40 -3.66
C ILE A 271 -14.92 22.39 -2.56
N GLY A 272 -14.40 21.23 -2.97
CA GLY A 272 -13.98 20.16 -2.07
C GLY A 272 -12.47 19.91 -2.18
N TRP A 273 -11.88 19.38 -1.11
CA TRP A 273 -10.45 19.01 -1.13
C TRP A 273 -10.21 17.78 -1.99
N SER A 274 -10.88 16.68 -1.68
CA SER A 274 -10.71 15.39 -2.32
C SER A 274 -11.97 14.56 -2.14
N ASP A 275 -12.22 13.64 -3.06
CA ASP A 275 -13.24 12.60 -2.92
C ASP A 275 -12.72 11.33 -2.23
N ILE A 276 -11.44 11.31 -1.85
CA ILE A 276 -10.81 10.20 -1.16
C ILE A 276 -10.70 10.51 0.33
N LEU A 277 -11.23 9.62 1.17
CA LEU A 277 -11.07 9.71 2.62
C LEU A 277 -9.59 9.54 3.00
N SER A 278 -9.07 10.50 3.76
CA SER A 278 -7.72 10.46 4.31
C SER A 278 -7.66 11.12 5.68
N ASP A 279 -7.15 10.39 6.65
CA ASP A 279 -6.90 10.93 7.99
C ASP A 279 -5.50 11.56 8.13
N THR A 280 -4.70 11.50 7.07
CA THR A 280 -3.28 11.84 7.14
C THR A 280 -2.93 13.28 6.77
N TYR A 281 -3.83 14.03 6.13
CA TYR A 281 -3.52 15.40 5.76
C TYR A 281 -4.49 16.43 6.33
N ARG A 282 -3.97 17.66 6.46
CA ARG A 282 -4.73 18.86 6.78
C ARG A 282 -4.40 19.93 5.74
N SER A 283 -5.40 20.67 5.32
CA SER A 283 -5.28 21.72 4.33
C SER A 283 -5.67 23.06 4.92
N TYR A 284 -4.95 24.10 4.59
CA TYR A 284 -5.21 25.45 5.09
C TYR A 284 -5.85 26.30 4.01
N TYR A 285 -6.77 27.16 4.41
CA TYR A 285 -7.30 28.16 3.51
C TYR A 285 -7.50 29.51 4.20
N SER A 286 -7.53 30.58 3.41
CA SER A 286 -7.87 31.91 3.86
C SER A 286 -8.33 32.75 2.68
N ASN A 287 -9.45 33.48 2.87
CA ASN A 287 -9.98 34.42 1.88
C ASN A 287 -10.14 33.78 0.48
N VAL A 288 -10.90 32.69 0.41
CA VAL A 288 -11.22 32.01 -0.86
C VAL A 288 -12.66 32.32 -1.24
N THR A 289 -12.89 32.66 -2.51
CA THR A 289 -14.22 33.00 -3.02
C THR A 289 -14.67 32.08 -4.16
N TYR A 290 -15.98 31.87 -4.25
CA TYR A 290 -16.64 31.19 -5.35
C TYR A 290 -17.71 32.14 -5.94
N ASN A 291 -17.52 32.54 -7.20
CA ASN A 291 -18.34 33.56 -7.86
C ASN A 291 -18.48 34.84 -7.00
N GLY A 292 -17.40 35.23 -6.34
CA GLY A 292 -17.35 36.43 -5.50
C GLY A 292 -17.91 36.27 -4.07
N VAL A 293 -18.39 35.07 -3.72
CA VAL A 293 -18.89 34.77 -2.37
C VAL A 293 -17.84 34.00 -1.60
N GLN A 294 -17.61 34.36 -0.33
CA GLN A 294 -16.68 33.65 0.55
C GLN A 294 -17.02 32.17 0.62
N THR A 295 -16.04 31.31 0.34
CA THR A 295 -16.20 29.86 0.38
C THR A 295 -15.82 29.32 1.74
N ASP A 296 -16.70 28.48 2.28
CA ASP A 296 -16.45 27.68 3.48
C ASP A 296 -16.16 26.23 3.08
N PHE A 297 -14.93 25.80 3.26
CA PHE A 297 -14.52 24.43 2.96
C PHE A 297 -15.07 23.41 3.95
N SER A 298 -15.68 23.81 5.06
CA SER A 298 -16.37 22.91 5.98
C SER A 298 -17.55 22.18 5.32
N ASP A 299 -18.05 22.74 4.24
CA ASP A 299 -19.15 22.18 3.42
C ASP A 299 -18.64 21.56 2.10
N GLY A 300 -17.35 21.33 1.98
CA GLY A 300 -16.66 20.95 0.76
C GLY A 300 -16.57 19.44 0.51
N GLY A 301 -17.56 18.64 0.88
CA GLY A 301 -17.62 17.21 0.57
C GLY A 301 -16.79 16.33 1.52
N ILE A 302 -16.32 15.19 1.03
CA ILE A 302 -15.45 14.28 1.78
C ILE A 302 -14.17 15.01 2.19
N ASN A 303 -13.75 14.82 3.44
CA ASN A 303 -12.61 15.53 4.05
C ASN A 303 -12.79 17.05 4.26
N ALA A 304 -13.99 17.56 4.25
CA ALA A 304 -14.26 18.97 4.57
C ALA A 304 -13.73 19.35 5.97
N ASP A 305 -13.83 18.46 6.93
CA ASP A 305 -13.29 18.59 8.29
C ASP A 305 -11.75 18.71 8.35
N LYS A 306 -11.06 18.41 7.25
CA LYS A 306 -9.60 18.53 7.12
C LYS A 306 -9.18 19.94 6.67
N GLY A 307 -10.10 20.75 6.20
CA GLY A 307 -9.87 22.15 5.86
C GLY A 307 -9.88 23.03 7.11
N ILE A 308 -8.84 23.86 7.26
CA ILE A 308 -8.65 24.76 8.42
C ILE A 308 -8.57 26.19 7.91
N ASP A 309 -9.53 27.03 8.33
CA ASP A 309 -9.47 28.47 8.10
C ASP A 309 -8.43 29.10 9.04
N ILE A 310 -7.38 29.64 8.45
CA ILE A 310 -6.31 30.33 9.17
C ILE A 310 -6.43 31.84 9.10
N SER A 311 -7.55 32.38 8.64
CA SER A 311 -7.81 33.81 8.56
C SER A 311 -7.69 34.45 9.93
N GLY A 312 -6.96 35.57 10.02
CA GLY A 312 -6.74 36.30 11.27
C GLY A 312 -5.82 35.62 12.27
N THR A 313 -5.23 34.48 11.94
CA THR A 313 -4.28 33.77 12.82
C THR A 313 -2.84 34.10 12.50
N GLN A 314 -1.90 33.80 13.46
CA GLN A 314 -0.46 33.92 13.17
C GLN A 314 0.02 32.95 12.09
N ALA A 315 -0.65 31.81 11.91
CA ALA A 315 -0.32 30.84 10.87
C ALA A 315 -0.45 31.43 9.45
N LEU A 316 -1.35 32.41 9.26
CA LEU A 316 -1.48 33.08 7.96
C LEU A 316 -0.19 33.78 7.54
N LYS A 317 0.64 34.26 8.48
CA LYS A 317 1.93 34.91 8.18
C LYS A 317 2.95 33.97 7.52
N ALA A 318 2.74 32.69 7.57
CA ALA A 318 3.55 31.73 6.81
C ALA A 318 3.28 31.80 5.29
N TYR A 319 2.13 32.35 4.88
CA TYR A 319 1.69 32.41 3.49
C TYR A 319 1.58 33.84 2.97
N LYS A 320 1.13 34.78 3.83
CA LYS A 320 0.78 36.14 3.45
C LYS A 320 1.15 37.12 4.55
N LEU A 321 1.85 38.16 4.14
CA LEU A 321 2.23 39.27 5.01
C LEU A 321 1.59 40.55 4.49
N VAL A 322 1.19 41.43 5.40
CA VAL A 322 0.62 42.71 5.07
C VAL A 322 1.40 43.79 5.82
N ASN A 323 1.95 44.76 5.08
CA ASN A 323 2.66 45.85 5.69
C ASN A 323 1.70 46.93 6.28
N SER A 324 2.24 47.94 6.96
CA SER A 324 1.47 49.02 7.59
C SER A 324 0.65 49.88 6.58
N LYS A 325 0.96 49.79 5.28
CA LYS A 325 0.24 50.50 4.21
C LYS A 325 -0.82 49.61 3.54
N GLY A 326 -0.99 48.39 3.98
CA GLY A 326 -1.93 47.42 3.41
C GLY A 326 -1.40 46.65 2.20
N ASN A 327 -0.13 46.81 1.81
CA ASN A 327 0.43 46.03 0.70
C ASN A 327 0.68 44.59 1.11
N VAL A 328 0.27 43.67 0.26
CA VAL A 328 0.43 42.25 0.43
C VAL A 328 1.76 41.77 -0.14
N THR A 329 2.43 40.89 0.63
CA THR A 329 3.58 40.11 0.17
C THR A 329 3.29 38.64 0.43
N TYR A 330 3.25 37.84 -0.61
CA TYR A 330 3.13 36.39 -0.46
C TYR A 330 4.48 35.81 -0.07
N ASN A 331 4.50 34.98 0.94
CA ASN A 331 5.71 34.54 1.64
C ASN A 331 6.36 33.33 0.96
N VAL A 332 6.69 33.44 -0.31
CA VAL A 332 7.28 32.36 -1.11
C VAL A 332 8.62 31.91 -0.55
N TYR A 333 9.42 32.86 -0.04
CA TYR A 333 10.71 32.53 0.56
C TYR A 333 10.59 31.48 1.67
N ASN A 334 9.75 31.70 2.69
CA ASN A 334 9.59 30.74 3.78
C ASN A 334 8.99 29.40 3.31
N LEU A 335 8.21 29.42 2.25
CA LEU A 335 7.63 28.19 1.68
C LEU A 335 8.67 27.32 0.97
N LEU A 336 9.64 27.93 0.30
CA LEU A 336 10.55 27.23 -0.61
C LEU A 336 12.02 27.23 -0.20
N ARG A 337 12.42 28.03 0.77
CA ARG A 337 13.85 28.25 1.10
C ARG A 337 14.64 26.96 1.37
N GLY A 338 14.04 25.93 1.93
CA GLY A 338 14.74 24.70 2.31
C GLY A 338 15.90 24.98 3.30
N THR A 339 16.89 24.10 3.30
CA THR A 339 18.12 24.28 4.09
C THR A 339 19.20 25.11 3.36
N ASP A 340 19.04 25.29 2.08
CA ASP A 340 19.93 26.02 1.17
C ASP A 340 19.48 27.46 0.89
N GLU A 341 18.42 27.89 1.58
CA GLU A 341 17.85 29.24 1.52
C GLU A 341 17.47 29.71 0.10
N TRP A 342 16.95 28.82 -0.73
CA TRP A 342 16.50 29.13 -2.08
C TRP A 342 15.45 30.26 -2.06
N ASP A 343 15.79 31.39 -2.69
CA ASP A 343 14.98 32.60 -2.71
C ASP A 343 14.81 33.13 -4.15
N PRO A 344 13.99 32.45 -4.99
CA PRO A 344 13.84 32.77 -6.40
C PRO A 344 13.24 34.17 -6.66
N LEU A 345 12.57 34.75 -5.67
CA LEU A 345 11.97 36.09 -5.78
C LEU A 345 12.72 37.19 -4.99
N SER A 346 13.86 36.86 -4.41
CA SER A 346 14.66 37.79 -3.59
C SER A 346 13.87 38.43 -2.45
N GLN A 347 13.08 37.64 -1.72
CA GLN A 347 12.15 38.10 -0.68
C GLN A 347 12.68 37.99 0.75
N LYS A 348 13.81 37.35 0.98
CA LYS A 348 14.32 37.03 2.32
C LYS A 348 14.31 38.23 3.28
N GLU A 349 14.91 39.35 2.89
CA GLU A 349 14.99 40.54 3.73
C GLU A 349 13.61 41.15 4.02
N LEU A 350 12.77 41.26 2.96
CA LEU A 350 11.43 41.80 3.09
C LEU A 350 10.55 40.94 4.00
N VAL A 351 10.53 39.61 3.80
CA VAL A 351 9.73 38.69 4.60
C VAL A 351 10.16 38.72 6.06
N THR A 352 11.48 38.77 6.32
CA THR A 352 12.02 38.86 7.69
C THR A 352 11.61 40.17 8.35
N SER A 353 11.70 41.28 7.63
CA SER A 353 11.31 42.61 8.14
C SER A 353 9.84 42.76 8.48
N LEU A 354 8.98 42.00 7.75
CA LEU A 354 7.54 41.98 7.97
C LEU A 354 7.11 40.97 9.05
N GLY A 355 8.05 40.26 9.67
CA GLY A 355 7.78 39.28 10.71
C GLY A 355 7.13 38.02 10.18
N GLY A 356 7.56 37.57 9.01
CA GLY A 356 7.16 36.29 8.44
C GLY A 356 7.52 35.14 9.37
N VAL A 357 6.66 34.15 9.40
CA VAL A 357 6.86 32.92 10.19
C VAL A 357 6.95 31.74 9.26
N ASP A 358 7.69 30.73 9.66
CA ASP A 358 7.72 29.44 8.98
C ASP A 358 6.41 28.72 9.18
N ILE A 359 6.13 27.79 8.28
CA ILE A 359 5.01 26.86 8.42
C ILE A 359 5.44 25.77 9.38
N PRO A 360 4.64 25.43 10.39
CA PRO A 360 4.83 24.18 11.12
C PRO A 360 4.67 23.01 10.15
N THR A 361 5.71 22.23 9.97
CA THR A 361 5.69 21.10 9.02
C THR A 361 5.67 19.76 9.70
N THR A 362 6.10 19.71 10.96
CA THR A 362 6.12 18.47 11.71
C THR A 362 5.58 18.68 13.12
N LEU A 363 4.76 17.74 13.56
CA LEU A 363 4.44 17.50 14.96
C LEU A 363 4.97 16.11 15.28
N SER A 364 5.75 15.99 16.32
CA SER A 364 6.21 14.69 16.84
C SER A 364 5.90 14.59 18.32
N VAL A 365 5.65 13.38 18.78
CA VAL A 365 5.55 13.05 20.21
C VAL A 365 6.89 12.52 20.70
N SER A 366 7.11 12.55 22.00
CA SER A 366 8.42 12.25 22.62
C SER A 366 8.90 10.81 22.43
N THR A 367 8.01 9.92 22.03
CA THR A 367 8.29 8.50 21.81
C THR A 367 7.24 7.89 20.88
N ASP A 368 7.63 6.85 20.16
CA ASP A 368 6.73 6.13 19.24
C ASP A 368 5.83 5.13 19.99
N ALA A 369 6.28 4.66 21.16
CA ALA A 369 5.51 3.74 21.98
C ALA A 369 5.84 3.85 23.47
N ILE A 370 4.84 3.57 24.30
CA ILE A 370 4.94 3.51 25.76
C ILE A 370 4.27 2.23 26.23
N ASN A 371 4.89 1.58 27.24
CA ASN A 371 4.29 0.44 27.91
C ASN A 371 3.80 0.86 29.30
N LEU A 372 2.52 0.64 29.59
CA LEU A 372 1.92 0.87 30.89
C LEU A 372 1.45 -0.45 31.50
N GLU A 373 1.55 -0.57 32.81
CA GLU A 373 1.06 -1.71 33.58
C GLU A 373 -0.10 -1.26 34.47
N THR A 374 -1.30 -1.71 34.16
CA THR A 374 -2.49 -1.34 34.93
C THR A 374 -2.36 -1.71 36.41
N GLY A 375 -2.67 -0.77 37.30
CA GLY A 375 -2.67 -1.01 38.75
C GLY A 375 -1.31 -1.08 39.42
N LYS A 376 -0.22 -0.81 38.70
CA LYS A 376 1.13 -0.80 39.26
C LYS A 376 1.61 0.63 39.45
N GLU A 377 1.78 1.03 40.68
CA GLU A 377 2.24 2.38 41.06
C GLU A 377 3.50 2.77 40.24
N ASN A 378 3.48 3.97 39.63
CA ASN A 378 4.52 4.55 38.80
C ASN A 378 4.78 3.83 37.43
N ALA A 379 4.16 2.67 37.17
CA ALA A 379 4.19 2.02 35.88
C ALA A 379 2.85 2.14 35.13
N ASP A 380 1.83 2.65 35.79
CA ASP A 380 0.50 2.90 35.24
C ASP A 380 0.36 4.24 34.53
N LYS A 381 1.40 5.09 34.56
CA LYS A 381 1.37 6.46 34.03
C LYS A 381 2.60 6.77 33.21
N ALA A 382 2.41 7.64 32.22
CA ALA A 382 3.52 8.25 31.49
C ALA A 382 3.22 9.70 31.12
N ASN A 383 4.27 10.49 31.01
CA ASN A 383 4.20 11.86 30.51
C ASN A 383 4.43 11.88 29.01
N LEU A 384 3.47 12.40 28.29
CA LEU A 384 3.56 12.65 26.86
C LEU A 384 4.00 14.09 26.64
N THR A 385 5.04 14.27 25.86
CA THR A 385 5.52 15.56 25.39
C THR A 385 5.51 15.61 23.87
N TYR A 386 5.60 16.77 23.30
CA TYR A 386 5.54 16.98 21.86
C TYR A 386 6.60 17.97 21.40
N THR A 387 6.85 17.98 20.11
CA THR A 387 7.68 18.98 19.45
C THR A 387 7.02 19.35 18.11
N ILE A 388 6.86 20.65 17.87
CA ILE A 388 6.40 21.21 16.61
C ILE A 388 7.55 21.97 15.97
N LYS A 389 7.87 21.63 14.74
CA LYS A 389 8.96 22.26 13.99
C LYS A 389 8.53 22.67 12.59
N GLY A 390 9.14 23.75 12.11
CA GLY A 390 9.06 24.20 10.73
C GLY A 390 10.13 23.53 9.86
N PRO A 391 10.20 23.89 8.54
CA PRO A 391 11.13 23.31 7.57
C PRO A 391 12.61 23.41 7.97
N GLN A 392 12.93 24.42 8.77
CA GLN A 392 14.30 24.73 9.24
C GLN A 392 14.54 24.27 10.69
N ALA A 393 13.77 23.33 11.17
CA ALA A 393 13.77 22.90 12.57
C ALA A 393 13.44 24.04 13.57
N THR A 394 12.78 25.09 13.11
CA THR A 394 12.29 26.19 13.95
C THR A 394 11.31 25.66 14.98
N ASP A 395 11.49 26.02 16.26
CA ASP A 395 10.63 25.56 17.34
C ASP A 395 9.37 26.40 17.45
N TYR A 396 8.22 25.76 17.35
CA TYR A 396 6.89 26.37 17.47
C TYR A 396 6.15 26.03 18.76
N ASN A 397 6.77 25.28 19.69
CA ASN A 397 6.08 24.78 20.88
C ASN A 397 5.41 25.87 21.69
N ALA A 398 6.06 27.03 21.87
CA ALA A 398 5.56 28.12 22.66
C ALA A 398 4.29 28.79 22.10
N ASN A 399 4.05 28.64 20.81
CA ASN A 399 2.97 29.33 20.09
C ASN A 399 1.82 28.37 19.67
N SER A 400 1.91 27.11 20.05
CA SER A 400 0.99 26.06 19.61
C SER A 400 0.11 25.58 20.75
N SER A 401 -1.18 25.37 20.48
CA SER A 401 -2.09 24.67 21.39
C SER A 401 -2.20 23.23 20.91
N ILE A 402 -1.98 22.29 21.82
CA ILE A 402 -2.06 20.86 21.56
C ILE A 402 -3.33 20.31 22.20
N THR A 403 -4.04 19.51 21.45
CA THR A 403 -5.11 18.64 21.94
C THR A 403 -4.69 17.19 21.86
N TRP A 404 -4.99 16.45 22.89
CA TRP A 404 -4.75 15.01 22.95
C TRP A 404 -6.07 14.27 22.88
N SER A 405 -6.11 13.23 22.07
CA SER A 405 -7.32 12.43 21.92
C SER A 405 -6.99 10.95 21.85
N VAL A 406 -7.97 10.14 22.15
CA VAL A 406 -7.95 8.68 22.03
C VAL A 406 -9.29 8.25 21.44
N ASP A 407 -9.28 7.20 20.65
CA ASP A 407 -10.50 6.62 20.07
C ASP A 407 -11.50 6.29 21.18
N GLU A 408 -12.78 6.53 20.95
CA GLU A 408 -13.89 6.27 21.87
C GLU A 408 -13.86 4.85 22.42
N ALA A 409 -13.47 3.88 21.58
CA ALA A 409 -13.38 2.47 21.97
C ALA A 409 -12.34 2.21 23.08
N TYR A 410 -11.40 3.13 23.31
CA TYR A 410 -10.32 2.98 24.28
C TYR A 410 -10.35 3.94 25.45
N LYS A 411 -11.38 4.77 25.56
CA LYS A 411 -11.52 5.72 26.69
C LYS A 411 -11.59 5.04 28.07
N ASN A 412 -11.99 3.78 28.09
CA ASN A 412 -12.00 2.97 29.32
C ASN A 412 -10.65 2.24 29.57
N VAL A 413 -9.72 2.31 28.65
CA VAL A 413 -8.41 1.65 28.77
C VAL A 413 -7.37 2.62 29.31
N VAL A 414 -7.41 3.85 28.84
CA VAL A 414 -6.52 4.93 29.25
C VAL A 414 -7.30 6.20 29.51
N SER A 415 -6.86 6.95 30.51
CA SER A 415 -7.32 8.31 30.72
C SER A 415 -6.23 9.31 30.33
N LEU A 416 -6.64 10.42 29.72
CA LEU A 416 -5.76 11.51 29.34
C LEU A 416 -5.98 12.70 30.28
N THR A 417 -4.92 13.21 30.85
CA THR A 417 -4.92 14.41 31.69
C THR A 417 -4.04 15.49 31.07
N PRO A 418 -4.60 16.35 30.19
CA PRO A 418 -3.87 17.45 29.59
C PRO A 418 -3.32 18.41 30.66
N GLN A 419 -2.12 18.93 30.40
CA GLN A 419 -1.42 19.89 31.24
C GLN A 419 -1.48 21.30 30.62
N ASN A 420 -1.29 22.33 31.42
CA ASN A 420 -1.35 23.74 30.97
C ASN A 420 -0.28 24.08 29.92
N ASP A 421 0.81 23.31 29.84
CA ASP A 421 1.90 23.49 28.89
C ASP A 421 1.73 22.66 27.62
N GLY A 422 0.52 22.09 27.40
CA GLY A 422 0.18 21.25 26.25
C GLY A 422 0.62 19.80 26.37
N LYS A 423 1.41 19.43 27.35
CA LYS A 423 1.74 18.05 27.66
C LYS A 423 0.54 17.27 28.14
N CYS A 424 0.63 15.97 28.21
CA CYS A 424 -0.44 15.11 28.69
C CYS A 424 0.11 13.99 29.57
N VAL A 425 -0.57 13.70 30.65
CA VAL A 425 -0.35 12.48 31.42
C VAL A 425 -1.33 11.44 30.90
N VAL A 426 -0.82 10.35 30.37
CA VAL A 426 -1.61 9.16 30.09
C VAL A 426 -1.55 8.22 31.27
N THR A 427 -2.70 7.73 31.70
CA THR A 427 -2.82 6.78 32.79
C THR A 427 -3.60 5.57 32.33
N ALA A 428 -3.05 4.36 32.55
CA ALA A 428 -3.81 3.12 32.36
C ALA A 428 -4.90 3.01 33.43
N THR A 429 -6.14 2.70 33.03
CA THR A 429 -7.25 2.56 33.97
C THR A 429 -7.28 1.16 34.54
N ASN A 430 -7.74 1.03 35.78
CA ASN A 430 -7.81 -0.28 36.48
C ASN A 430 -8.91 -1.20 35.96
N ASP A 431 -9.72 -0.75 35.01
CA ASP A 431 -10.91 -1.48 34.58
C ASP A 431 -10.65 -2.55 33.51
N LEU A 432 -9.44 -2.62 32.99
CA LEU A 432 -9.10 -3.56 31.92
C LEU A 432 -7.73 -4.21 32.17
N GLU A 433 -7.78 -5.39 32.72
CA GLU A 433 -6.62 -6.28 32.81
C GLU A 433 -6.29 -6.91 31.46
N GLN A 434 -5.97 -6.10 30.46
CA GLN A 434 -5.71 -6.58 29.11
C GLN A 434 -4.59 -5.82 28.41
N THR A 435 -3.79 -6.53 27.59
CA THR A 435 -2.88 -5.83 26.68
C THR A 435 -3.67 -5.18 25.56
N VAL A 436 -3.68 -3.87 25.55
CA VAL A 436 -4.35 -3.09 24.53
C VAL A 436 -3.34 -2.13 23.96
N LYS A 437 -3.19 -2.14 22.65
CA LYS A 437 -2.48 -1.09 21.93
C LYS A 437 -3.45 0.04 21.66
N VAL A 438 -3.28 1.12 22.38
CA VAL A 438 -4.08 2.33 22.21
C VAL A 438 -3.26 3.33 21.41
N ILE A 439 -3.86 3.91 20.38
CA ILE A 439 -3.24 5.02 19.66
C ILE A 439 -3.78 6.32 20.26
N ILE A 440 -2.89 7.13 20.78
CA ILE A 440 -3.19 8.48 21.24
C ILE A 440 -2.67 9.45 20.20
N THR A 441 -3.51 10.36 19.77
CA THR A 441 -3.17 11.35 18.76
C THR A 441 -3.02 12.71 19.39
N ALA A 442 -1.88 13.37 19.17
CA ALA A 442 -1.69 14.78 19.43
C ALA A 442 -2.00 15.59 18.18
N ARG A 443 -2.79 16.65 18.33
CA ARG A 443 -3.17 17.53 17.21
C ARG A 443 -2.95 18.97 17.59
N ASP A 444 -2.27 19.73 16.74
CA ASP A 444 -2.12 21.18 16.91
C ASP A 444 -3.24 21.95 16.19
N LYS A 445 -3.32 23.26 16.40
CA LYS A 445 -4.32 24.12 15.74
C LYS A 445 -4.13 24.25 14.23
N SER A 446 -2.97 23.93 13.70
CA SER A 446 -2.68 23.92 12.29
C SER A 446 -3.08 22.60 11.61
N GLY A 447 -3.61 21.64 12.37
CA GLY A 447 -4.05 20.34 11.89
C GLY A 447 -2.93 19.30 11.75
N LEU A 448 -1.71 19.61 12.19
CA LEU A 448 -0.65 18.61 12.28
C LEU A 448 -1.01 17.56 13.33
N GLU A 449 -0.76 16.31 12.99
CA GLU A 449 -1.04 15.17 13.87
C GLU A 449 0.20 14.33 14.09
N ALA A 450 0.32 13.81 15.31
CA ALA A 450 1.25 12.75 15.63
C ALA A 450 0.61 11.75 16.56
N ALA A 451 0.93 10.50 16.42
CA ALA A 451 0.39 9.42 17.23
C ALA A 451 1.48 8.77 18.07
N VAL A 452 1.10 8.31 19.25
CA VAL A 452 1.91 7.45 20.10
C VAL A 452 1.14 6.20 20.45
N ALA A 453 1.77 5.06 20.32
CA ALA A 453 1.19 3.79 20.72
C ALA A 453 1.35 3.59 22.23
N ILE A 454 0.25 3.38 22.93
CA ILE A 454 0.26 3.01 24.34
C ILE A 454 -0.09 1.54 24.46
N ASN A 455 0.88 0.74 24.86
CA ASN A 455 0.67 -0.67 25.15
C ASN A 455 0.29 -0.79 26.61
N VAL A 456 -0.98 -1.01 26.90
CA VAL A 456 -1.45 -1.33 28.26
C VAL A 456 -1.38 -2.83 28.42
N LYS A 457 -0.49 -3.32 29.26
CA LYS A 457 -0.36 -4.75 29.53
C LYS A 457 -1.46 -5.20 30.49
N PRO A 458 -2.14 -6.31 30.19
CA PRO A 458 -3.03 -6.94 31.13
C PRO A 458 -2.23 -7.70 32.16
N SER A 459 -2.88 -8.01 33.27
CA SER A 459 -2.46 -9.08 34.16
C SER A 459 -2.39 -10.40 33.39
N LYS A 460 -1.46 -11.24 33.75
CA LYS A 460 -1.47 -12.63 33.28
C LYS A 460 -2.81 -13.27 33.64
N ALA A 461 -3.26 -14.20 32.84
CA ALA A 461 -4.37 -15.05 33.23
C ALA A 461 -4.09 -15.67 34.60
N SER A 462 -5.11 -15.75 35.43
CA SER A 462 -5.02 -16.26 36.81
C SER A 462 -6.01 -17.40 37.00
N ASN A 463 -5.91 -18.09 38.16
CA ASN A 463 -6.80 -19.18 38.52
C ASN A 463 -6.89 -20.28 37.45
N LEU A 464 -5.78 -20.59 36.80
CA LEU A 464 -5.73 -21.61 35.78
C LEU A 464 -5.95 -22.99 36.38
N GLN A 465 -6.83 -23.75 35.77
CA GLN A 465 -7.07 -25.14 36.15
C GLN A 465 -7.32 -26.03 34.94
N ILE A 466 -6.67 -27.17 34.86
CA ILE A 466 -6.96 -28.20 33.86
C ILE A 466 -7.92 -29.21 34.45
N ILE A 467 -9.04 -29.48 33.78
CA ILE A 467 -10.06 -30.43 34.12
C ILE A 467 -10.14 -31.50 33.03
N GLN A 468 -10.07 -32.75 33.41
CA GLN A 468 -10.27 -33.89 32.51
C GLN A 468 -11.64 -34.51 32.79
N ASN A 469 -12.41 -34.73 31.73
CA ASN A 469 -13.72 -35.40 31.87
C ASN A 469 -13.67 -36.87 31.42
N GLN A 470 -14.71 -37.64 31.77
CA GLN A 470 -14.82 -39.05 31.42
C GLN A 470 -15.08 -39.30 29.91
N ASN A 471 -15.26 -38.27 29.11
CA ASN A 471 -15.50 -38.38 27.68
C ASN A 471 -14.21 -38.20 26.86
N GLY A 472 -13.05 -38.19 27.50
CA GLY A 472 -11.77 -38.02 26.83
C GLY A 472 -11.48 -36.56 26.40
N VAL A 473 -12.07 -35.60 27.10
CA VAL A 473 -11.84 -34.17 26.87
C VAL A 473 -11.09 -33.57 28.04
N ALA A 474 -10.07 -32.78 27.77
CA ALA A 474 -9.44 -31.90 28.74
C ALA A 474 -9.84 -30.47 28.46
N SER A 475 -10.11 -29.72 29.50
CA SER A 475 -10.45 -28.27 29.39
C SER A 475 -9.59 -27.46 30.35
N VAL A 476 -9.22 -26.25 29.98
CA VAL A 476 -8.58 -25.29 30.86
C VAL A 476 -9.55 -24.17 31.18
N SER A 477 -9.73 -23.89 32.46
CA SER A 477 -10.42 -22.68 32.93
C SER A 477 -9.40 -21.68 33.44
N TYR A 478 -9.71 -20.40 33.30
CA TYR A 478 -8.85 -19.31 33.74
C TYR A 478 -9.68 -18.02 33.88
N ASP A 479 -9.13 -17.07 34.63
CA ASP A 479 -9.63 -15.72 34.76
C ASP A 479 -8.69 -14.75 34.04
N ILE A 480 -9.23 -13.87 33.21
CA ILE A 480 -8.50 -12.87 32.45
C ILE A 480 -8.96 -11.44 32.78
N GLY A 481 -9.57 -11.25 33.93
CA GLY A 481 -10.13 -9.98 34.34
C GLY A 481 -11.50 -9.67 33.69
N ASN A 482 -11.96 -8.45 33.85
CA ASN A 482 -13.24 -8.02 33.31
C ASN A 482 -13.11 -7.57 31.85
N LEU A 483 -13.50 -8.43 30.93
CA LEU A 483 -13.53 -8.13 29.50
C LEU A 483 -14.69 -7.21 29.10
N GLY A 484 -15.65 -7.00 29.97
CA GLY A 484 -16.89 -6.30 29.64
C GLY A 484 -17.66 -7.00 28.51
N VAL A 485 -17.97 -6.27 27.46
CA VAL A 485 -18.66 -6.82 26.25
C VAL A 485 -17.69 -7.39 25.21
N ARG A 486 -16.41 -7.48 25.52
CA ARG A 486 -15.39 -7.91 24.55
C ARG A 486 -15.23 -9.43 24.56
N ALA A 487 -15.09 -10.01 23.39
CA ALA A 487 -14.83 -11.43 23.27
C ALA A 487 -13.40 -11.79 23.75
N ASP A 488 -13.31 -12.91 24.41
CA ASP A 488 -12.03 -13.54 24.76
C ASP A 488 -11.40 -14.15 23.51
N ASN A 489 -10.24 -13.64 23.15
CA ASN A 489 -9.44 -14.09 22.00
C ASN A 489 -8.09 -14.62 22.45
N SER A 490 -7.99 -15.07 23.68
CA SER A 490 -6.76 -15.59 24.25
C SER A 490 -6.22 -16.76 23.45
N ARG A 491 -4.91 -16.83 23.33
CA ARG A 491 -4.23 -17.98 22.74
C ARG A 491 -3.93 -19.00 23.83
N ILE A 492 -4.38 -20.22 23.60
CA ILE A 492 -4.11 -21.34 24.50
C ILE A 492 -3.25 -22.33 23.74
N ASN A 493 -2.08 -22.62 24.30
CA ASN A 493 -1.23 -23.69 23.80
C ASN A 493 -1.28 -24.87 24.79
N TRP A 494 -1.48 -26.04 24.24
CA TRP A 494 -1.51 -27.30 25.00
C TRP A 494 -0.25 -28.11 24.79
N TYR A 495 0.20 -28.73 25.86
CA TYR A 495 1.39 -29.58 25.87
C TYR A 495 1.11 -30.87 26.61
N VAL A 496 1.83 -31.90 26.22
CA VAL A 496 1.90 -33.17 26.97
C VAL A 496 3.28 -33.28 27.57
N CYS A 497 3.34 -33.59 28.86
CA CYS A 497 4.57 -33.66 29.64
C CYS A 497 4.74 -35.07 30.27
N ASP A 498 5.96 -35.46 30.54
CA ASP A 498 6.22 -36.77 31.13
C ASP A 498 5.81 -36.87 32.62
N ASP A 499 5.83 -35.72 33.31
CA ASP A 499 5.51 -35.66 34.74
C ASP A 499 4.79 -34.38 35.16
N ALA A 500 4.39 -34.29 36.41
CA ALA A 500 3.76 -33.14 37.02
C ALA A 500 4.63 -31.88 37.13
N ASN A 501 5.92 -31.97 36.81
CA ASN A 501 6.83 -30.82 36.76
C ASN A 501 6.93 -30.22 35.33
N GLY A 502 6.23 -30.80 34.35
CA GLY A 502 6.26 -30.36 32.99
C GLY A 502 7.49 -30.77 32.19
N THR A 503 8.16 -31.86 32.64
CA THR A 503 9.38 -32.36 31.98
C THR A 503 9.04 -32.84 30.57
N ASN A 504 9.94 -32.52 29.59
CA ASN A 504 9.82 -32.90 28.19
C ASN A 504 8.48 -32.50 27.58
N ALA A 505 8.02 -31.26 27.84
CA ALA A 505 6.78 -30.73 27.29
C ALA A 505 6.78 -30.69 25.75
N ILE A 506 5.88 -31.45 25.15
CA ILE A 506 5.66 -31.52 23.72
C ILE A 506 4.40 -30.75 23.37
N HIS A 507 4.51 -29.72 22.52
CA HIS A 507 3.37 -28.93 22.06
C HIS A 507 2.43 -29.80 21.24
N VAL A 508 1.15 -29.82 21.62
CA VAL A 508 0.16 -30.74 21.03
C VAL A 508 -1.00 -30.02 20.34
N ALA A 509 -1.34 -28.84 20.79
CA ALA A 509 -2.40 -28.05 20.16
C ALA A 509 -2.30 -26.56 20.49
N THR A 510 -2.74 -25.72 19.58
CA THR A 510 -2.89 -24.27 19.77
C THR A 510 -4.17 -23.80 19.13
N GLY A 511 -4.88 -22.88 19.79
CA GLY A 511 -5.95 -22.13 19.16
C GLY A 511 -5.38 -21.17 18.13
N ARG A 512 -5.94 -21.15 16.92
CA ARG A 512 -5.67 -20.12 15.91
C ARG A 512 -6.93 -19.32 15.66
N GLY A 513 -6.78 -18.00 15.57
CA GLY A 513 -7.87 -17.07 15.37
C GLY A 513 -8.50 -16.58 16.67
N GLU A 514 -9.75 -16.14 16.56
CA GLU A 514 -10.41 -15.33 17.57
C GLU A 514 -11.08 -16.11 18.72
N THR A 515 -11.03 -17.44 18.68
CA THR A 515 -11.63 -18.27 19.73
C THR A 515 -10.57 -19.04 20.49
N PRO A 516 -10.51 -18.94 21.84
CA PRO A 516 -9.59 -19.71 22.65
C PRO A 516 -9.83 -21.21 22.54
N LEU A 517 -8.77 -21.99 22.40
CA LEU A 517 -8.85 -23.45 22.40
C LEU A 517 -8.93 -23.96 23.85
N GLN A 518 -10.04 -23.70 24.52
CA GLN A 518 -10.25 -24.06 25.93
C GLN A 518 -10.37 -25.56 26.16
N SER A 519 -10.64 -26.35 25.13
CA SER A 519 -10.83 -27.80 25.28
C SER A 519 -10.13 -28.55 24.14
N ILE A 520 -9.54 -29.70 24.49
CA ILE A 520 -8.93 -30.63 23.55
C ILE A 520 -9.39 -32.04 23.79
N LEU A 521 -9.42 -32.85 22.74
CA LEU A 521 -9.56 -34.30 22.88
C LEU A 521 -8.25 -34.91 23.37
N ILE A 522 -8.35 -35.77 24.36
CA ILE A 522 -7.19 -36.50 24.90
C ILE A 522 -6.87 -37.66 23.97
N HIS A 523 -5.64 -37.73 23.57
CA HIS A 523 -5.16 -38.80 22.75
C HIS A 523 -4.79 -40.05 23.60
N PRO A 524 -5.10 -41.28 23.14
CA PRO A 524 -4.80 -42.52 23.91
C PRO A 524 -3.35 -42.66 24.36
N ALA A 525 -2.37 -42.23 23.54
CA ALA A 525 -0.96 -42.35 23.95
C ALA A 525 -0.55 -41.38 25.04
N TRP A 526 -1.38 -40.45 25.38
CA TRP A 526 -1.08 -39.52 26.47
C TRP A 526 -1.48 -40.07 27.83
N VAL A 527 -2.19 -41.19 27.85
CA VAL A 527 -2.56 -41.84 29.13
C VAL A 527 -1.31 -42.06 29.98
N GLY A 528 -1.39 -41.65 31.22
CA GLY A 528 -0.28 -41.70 32.16
C GLY A 528 0.71 -40.56 32.15
N LYS A 529 0.61 -39.68 31.11
CA LYS A 529 1.35 -38.39 31.04
C LYS A 529 0.54 -37.26 31.65
N TYR A 530 1.08 -36.07 31.68
CA TYR A 530 0.44 -34.88 32.23
C TYR A 530 0.14 -33.87 31.13
N LEU A 531 -0.91 -33.08 31.30
CA LEU A 531 -1.22 -31.95 30.42
C LEU A 531 -0.67 -30.65 31.01
N LYS A 532 -0.10 -29.83 30.17
CA LYS A 532 0.25 -28.44 30.46
C LYS A 532 -0.50 -27.55 29.52
N ALA A 533 -1.04 -26.45 30.02
CA ALA A 533 -1.60 -25.38 29.19
C ALA A 533 -0.91 -24.05 29.49
N THR A 534 -0.64 -23.26 28.45
CA THR A 534 -0.26 -21.87 28.59
C THR A 534 -1.36 -21.00 28.02
N VAL A 535 -1.71 -19.94 28.74
CA VAL A 535 -2.75 -18.99 28.36
C VAL A 535 -2.12 -17.61 28.19
N GLU A 536 -2.17 -17.10 26.98
CA GLU A 536 -1.80 -15.72 26.65
C GLU A 536 -3.08 -14.93 26.40
N SER A 537 -3.49 -14.16 27.39
CA SER A 537 -4.76 -13.44 27.31
C SER A 537 -4.77 -12.37 26.24
N LYS A 538 -5.89 -12.25 25.52
CA LYS A 538 -6.09 -11.32 24.43
C LYS A 538 -7.57 -11.02 24.18
N HIS A 539 -7.88 -9.84 23.62
CA HIS A 539 -9.14 -9.54 22.95
C HIS A 539 -8.88 -9.09 21.52
N ILE A 540 -9.93 -8.91 20.70
CA ILE A 540 -9.83 -8.71 19.23
C ILE A 540 -8.85 -7.61 18.76
N ARG A 541 -8.60 -6.59 19.58
CA ARG A 541 -7.73 -5.44 19.22
C ARG A 541 -6.46 -5.35 20.09
N SER A 542 -6.17 -6.37 20.90
CA SER A 542 -5.00 -6.35 21.77
C SER A 542 -3.86 -7.19 21.23
N GLU A 543 -2.68 -7.02 21.82
CA GLU A 543 -1.60 -8.00 21.74
C GLU A 543 -1.77 -9.07 22.83
N TYR A 544 -1.01 -10.15 22.73
CA TYR A 544 -1.05 -11.21 23.75
C TYR A 544 -0.31 -10.76 25.02
N ALA A 545 -0.92 -11.07 26.16
CA ALA A 545 -0.25 -10.93 27.46
C ALA A 545 0.88 -11.96 27.61
N GLU A 546 1.72 -11.76 28.64
CA GLU A 546 2.67 -12.79 29.05
C GLU A 546 1.95 -14.11 29.40
N PRO A 547 2.51 -15.25 28.99
CA PRO A 547 1.84 -16.54 29.23
C PRO A 547 1.75 -16.86 30.71
N ALA A 548 0.56 -17.30 31.12
CA ALA A 548 0.34 -17.99 32.38
C ALA A 548 0.33 -19.52 32.13
N GLU A 549 0.84 -20.30 33.06
CA GLU A 549 0.99 -21.72 32.88
C GLU A 549 0.27 -22.53 33.99
N VAL A 550 -0.25 -23.69 33.59
CA VAL A 550 -0.79 -24.68 34.52
C VAL A 550 -0.46 -26.06 33.99
N ILE A 551 -0.17 -26.96 34.94
CA ILE A 551 -0.01 -28.40 34.68
C ILE A 551 -1.14 -29.15 35.41
N SER A 552 -1.69 -30.20 34.80
CA SER A 552 -2.75 -30.99 35.41
C SER A 552 -2.26 -31.58 36.71
N GLU A 553 -3.11 -31.53 37.73
CA GLU A 553 -2.80 -32.12 39.06
C GLU A 553 -2.67 -33.65 39.02
N VAL A 554 -3.33 -34.29 38.06
CA VAL A 554 -3.33 -35.73 37.89
C VAL A 554 -2.88 -36.10 36.49
N ALA A 555 -2.30 -37.30 36.39
CA ALA A 555 -1.96 -37.87 35.10
C ALA A 555 -3.23 -38.07 34.23
N ILE A 556 -3.07 -38.09 32.95
CA ILE A 556 -4.12 -38.38 31.99
C ILE A 556 -4.61 -39.83 32.25
N PHE A 557 -5.91 -39.96 32.55
CA PHE A 557 -6.52 -41.24 32.84
C PHE A 557 -7.20 -41.87 31.62
N GLU A 558 -7.37 -43.17 31.62
CA GLU A 558 -7.78 -43.96 30.46
C GLU A 558 -9.27 -43.81 30.09
N ASN A 559 -10.10 -43.41 31.02
CA ASN A 559 -11.55 -43.33 30.81
C ASN A 559 -11.94 -42.32 29.71
N GLY A 560 -12.64 -42.82 28.69
CA GLY A 560 -13.16 -42.01 27.59
C GLY A 560 -12.18 -41.76 26.46
N VAL A 561 -10.92 -42.08 26.63
CA VAL A 561 -9.91 -41.90 25.56
C VAL A 561 -10.13 -42.97 24.49
N LYS A 562 -10.41 -42.53 23.25
CA LYS A 562 -10.62 -43.43 22.10
C LYS A 562 -9.42 -43.43 21.18
N SER A 563 -9.03 -44.63 20.75
CA SER A 563 -8.11 -44.76 19.61
C SER A 563 -8.83 -44.33 18.36
N LEU A 564 -8.22 -43.40 17.59
CA LEU A 564 -8.72 -43.03 16.29
C LEU A 564 -8.30 -44.06 15.25
N ASP A 565 -9.27 -44.83 14.76
CA ASP A 565 -9.10 -45.71 13.60
C ASP A 565 -9.46 -44.93 12.31
N GLU A 566 -10.23 -43.88 12.49
CA GLU A 566 -10.70 -43.02 11.41
C GLU A 566 -10.82 -41.56 11.92
N TYR A 567 -10.43 -40.61 11.10
CA TYR A 567 -10.68 -39.20 11.28
C TYR A 567 -11.43 -38.66 10.07
N GLN A 568 -12.61 -38.11 10.28
CA GLN A 568 -13.40 -37.52 9.20
C GLN A 568 -13.88 -36.12 9.60
N VAL A 569 -13.75 -35.16 8.67
CA VAL A 569 -14.29 -33.81 8.82
C VAL A 569 -14.76 -33.26 7.49
N ASP A 570 -15.95 -32.66 7.48
CA ASP A 570 -16.45 -31.83 6.42
C ASP A 570 -16.18 -30.35 6.78
N LEU A 571 -15.08 -29.84 6.30
CA LEU A 571 -14.63 -28.49 6.59
C LEU A 571 -15.48 -27.44 5.87
N ALA A 572 -16.14 -27.79 4.77
CA ALA A 572 -16.97 -26.88 4.01
C ALA A 572 -18.29 -26.52 4.72
N SER A 573 -18.75 -27.36 5.62
CA SER A 573 -20.00 -27.18 6.37
C SER A 573 -19.84 -26.52 7.73
N LEU A 574 -18.61 -26.23 8.16
CA LEU A 574 -18.34 -25.62 9.45
C LEU A 574 -18.54 -24.11 9.43
N PRO A 575 -18.86 -23.48 10.56
CA PRO A 575 -18.96 -22.03 10.67
C PRO A 575 -17.64 -21.35 10.31
N THR A 576 -17.72 -20.27 9.54
CA THR A 576 -16.53 -19.54 9.07
C THR A 576 -15.74 -18.82 10.18
N GLU A 577 -16.29 -18.73 11.36
CA GLU A 577 -15.71 -18.02 12.50
C GLU A 577 -14.77 -18.90 13.34
N ASN A 578 -14.66 -20.19 13.04
CA ASN A 578 -13.90 -21.08 13.89
C ASN A 578 -12.73 -21.73 13.19
N ASN A 579 -11.59 -21.47 13.69
CA ASN A 579 -10.29 -21.84 13.24
C ASN A 579 -9.92 -23.29 13.60
N MET A 580 -8.65 -23.57 13.68
CA MET A 580 -8.00 -24.85 13.92
C MET A 580 -8.51 -25.64 15.15
N THR A 581 -9.37 -25.05 15.97
CA THR A 581 -10.06 -25.72 17.09
C THR A 581 -10.94 -26.91 16.69
N ILE A 582 -11.29 -26.96 15.38
CA ILE A 582 -12.13 -28.02 14.83
C ILE A 582 -11.36 -29.32 14.52
N LEU A 583 -10.04 -29.28 14.55
CA LEU A 583 -9.21 -30.44 14.31
C LEU A 583 -8.94 -31.15 15.63
N PRO A 584 -9.63 -32.26 15.95
CA PRO A 584 -9.33 -33.03 17.14
C PRO A 584 -7.99 -33.77 16.98
N GLY A 585 -7.27 -33.93 18.08
CA GLY A 585 -6.02 -34.68 18.08
C GLY A 585 -4.77 -33.81 17.96
N TYR A 586 -3.71 -34.38 17.45
CA TYR A 586 -2.38 -33.84 17.52
C TYR A 586 -1.95 -33.23 16.19
N TRP A 587 -2.23 -31.96 16.02
CA TRP A 587 -1.93 -31.26 14.79
C TRP A 587 -0.92 -30.13 15.02
N ILE A 588 0.09 -30.07 14.18
CA ILE A 588 0.98 -28.90 14.04
C ILE A 588 0.56 -28.16 12.76
N ALA A 589 0.34 -26.88 12.86
CA ALA A 589 -0.02 -26.07 11.71
C ALA A 589 0.84 -24.81 11.66
N ASN A 590 1.29 -24.49 10.47
CA ASN A 590 2.11 -23.33 10.18
C ASN A 590 1.53 -22.60 8.97
N ASN A 591 1.15 -21.34 9.17
CA ASN A 591 0.59 -20.47 8.12
C ASN A 591 -0.63 -21.10 7.39
N VAL A 592 -1.50 -21.78 8.12
CA VAL A 592 -2.77 -22.34 7.64
C VAL A 592 -3.90 -21.66 8.38
N ALA A 593 -4.94 -21.28 7.68
CA ALA A 593 -6.11 -20.65 8.25
C ALA A 593 -7.39 -21.39 7.81
N TYR A 594 -8.51 -21.03 8.41
CA TYR A 594 -9.84 -21.51 8.03
C TYR A 594 -10.69 -20.32 7.59
N GLY A 595 -11.45 -20.50 6.54
CA GLY A 595 -12.33 -19.45 6.04
C GLY A 595 -12.93 -19.71 4.68
N THR A 596 -13.67 -18.73 4.19
CA THR A 596 -14.23 -18.73 2.84
C THR A 596 -13.45 -17.74 1.98
N GLY A 597 -12.94 -18.20 0.87
CA GLY A 597 -12.20 -17.36 -0.08
C GLY A 597 -12.88 -17.29 -1.43
N ALA A 598 -13.00 -16.09 -1.97
CA ALA A 598 -13.33 -15.84 -3.36
C ALA A 598 -12.30 -14.86 -3.91
N LYS A 599 -11.36 -15.33 -4.70
CA LYS A 599 -10.43 -14.45 -5.41
C LYS A 599 -10.48 -14.70 -6.90
N ASN A 600 -10.47 -13.63 -7.70
CA ASN A 600 -10.29 -13.65 -9.15
C ASN A 600 -11.36 -14.45 -9.94
N GLY A 601 -12.64 -14.30 -9.57
CA GLY A 601 -13.75 -14.88 -10.33
C GLY A 601 -14.04 -16.36 -10.04
N PHE A 602 -13.31 -17.01 -9.16
CA PHE A 602 -13.66 -18.34 -8.64
C PHE A 602 -14.74 -18.25 -7.57
N LYS A 603 -15.62 -19.24 -7.53
CA LYS A 603 -16.61 -19.35 -6.46
C LYS A 603 -15.89 -19.48 -5.11
N GLY A 604 -16.49 -18.91 -4.07
CA GLY A 604 -15.96 -19.06 -2.72
C GLY A 604 -15.97 -20.52 -2.29
N TYR A 605 -14.82 -21.01 -1.88
CA TYR A 605 -14.68 -22.30 -1.20
C TYR A 605 -14.49 -22.07 0.28
N THR A 606 -15.10 -22.90 1.09
CA THR A 606 -14.93 -22.87 2.55
C THR A 606 -14.10 -24.07 2.98
N GLY A 607 -13.12 -23.86 3.86
CA GLY A 607 -12.27 -24.93 4.37
C GLY A 607 -10.97 -24.41 4.97
N LEU A 608 -10.05 -25.32 5.23
CA LEU A 608 -8.66 -24.97 5.52
C LEU A 608 -8.04 -24.41 4.27
N TYR A 609 -7.40 -23.25 4.36
CA TYR A 609 -6.71 -22.67 3.22
C TYR A 609 -5.22 -22.43 3.46
N PHE A 610 -4.46 -22.68 2.42
CA PHE A 610 -3.03 -22.67 2.38
C PHE A 610 -2.59 -21.56 1.41
N THR A 611 -1.70 -20.67 1.86
CA THR A 611 -1.28 -19.48 1.09
C THR A 611 0.23 -19.39 0.92
N GLY A 612 0.95 -20.48 1.02
CA GLY A 612 2.41 -20.49 0.97
C GLY A 612 2.95 -19.48 -0.05
N ASN A 613 3.79 -18.57 0.40
CA ASN A 613 4.38 -17.51 -0.44
C ASN A 613 5.88 -17.45 -0.17
N LYS A 614 6.68 -17.81 -1.15
CA LYS A 614 8.14 -17.87 -1.04
C LYS A 614 8.82 -16.55 -0.66
N ASN A 615 8.11 -15.43 -0.79
CA ASN A 615 8.59 -14.10 -0.41
C ASN A 615 8.11 -13.66 0.99
N ALA A 616 7.34 -14.50 1.67
CA ALA A 616 6.88 -14.26 3.03
C ALA A 616 7.71 -15.04 4.06
N SER A 617 7.47 -14.78 5.33
CA SER A 617 8.03 -15.58 6.42
C SER A 617 6.87 -16.05 7.32
N PRO A 618 6.56 -17.36 7.32
CA PRO A 618 7.20 -18.45 6.58
C PRO A 618 6.81 -18.47 5.08
N ALA A 619 7.70 -19.03 4.25
CA ALA A 619 7.54 -19.11 2.80
C ALA A 619 6.54 -20.19 2.32
N PHE A 620 5.96 -20.93 3.23
CA PHE A 620 5.09 -22.09 2.97
C PHE A 620 3.92 -22.12 3.94
N SER A 621 2.94 -22.96 3.62
CA SER A 621 1.88 -23.37 4.55
C SER A 621 1.97 -24.87 4.79
N GLU A 622 1.80 -25.30 6.03
CA GLU A 622 1.94 -26.71 6.42
C GLU A 622 1.00 -27.06 7.55
N ILE A 623 0.45 -28.26 7.48
CA ILE A 623 -0.25 -28.90 8.59
C ILE A 623 0.16 -30.35 8.66
N ASP A 624 0.56 -30.80 9.84
CA ASP A 624 0.95 -32.19 10.11
C ASP A 624 0.15 -32.76 11.26
N TYR A 625 -0.40 -33.95 11.05
CA TYR A 625 -0.95 -34.78 12.11
C TYR A 625 0.12 -35.71 12.65
N ILE A 626 0.36 -35.62 13.93
CA ILE A 626 1.30 -36.51 14.65
C ILE A 626 0.46 -37.59 15.32
N PRO A 627 0.57 -38.83 14.86
CA PRO A 627 -0.19 -39.92 15.45
C PRO A 627 0.37 -40.28 16.83
N VAL A 628 -0.44 -41.00 17.57
CA VAL A 628 0.01 -41.69 18.80
C VAL A 628 1.24 -42.55 18.54
N ALA A 629 2.14 -42.57 19.49
CA ALA A 629 3.24 -43.52 19.46
C ALA A 629 2.68 -44.95 19.36
N GLY A 630 3.02 -45.67 18.30
CA GLY A 630 2.50 -46.97 17.96
C GLY A 630 2.94 -47.44 16.59
N SER A 631 2.55 -48.67 16.26
CA SER A 631 2.81 -49.22 14.94
C SER A 631 1.55 -49.19 14.10
N TYR A 632 1.59 -48.48 13.01
CA TYR A 632 0.48 -48.35 12.07
C TYR A 632 0.72 -49.17 10.81
N GLY A 633 -0.31 -49.90 10.40
CA GLY A 633 -0.33 -50.59 9.11
C GLY A 633 -0.56 -49.63 7.93
N ASP A 634 -1.38 -50.08 6.99
CA ASP A 634 -1.71 -49.25 5.84
C ASP A 634 -2.54 -48.03 6.24
N MET A 635 -2.39 -46.95 5.47
CA MET A 635 -3.17 -45.74 5.62
C MET A 635 -3.95 -45.45 4.33
N ASP A 636 -5.10 -44.83 4.52
CA ASP A 636 -5.97 -44.38 3.42
C ASP A 636 -6.42 -42.95 3.69
N VAL A 637 -6.18 -42.05 2.75
CA VAL A 637 -6.49 -40.63 2.89
C VAL A 637 -7.27 -40.13 1.68
N THR A 638 -8.47 -39.63 1.93
CA THR A 638 -9.30 -38.97 0.91
C THR A 638 -9.58 -37.54 1.27
N MET A 639 -9.41 -36.61 0.34
CA MET A 639 -9.66 -35.20 0.56
C MET A 639 -10.26 -34.52 -0.67
N LYS A 640 -11.17 -33.55 -0.42
CA LYS A 640 -11.64 -32.64 -1.47
C LYS A 640 -10.81 -31.37 -1.41
N VAL A 641 -10.30 -30.97 -2.54
CA VAL A 641 -9.39 -29.85 -2.66
C VAL A 641 -9.85 -28.91 -3.77
N ALA A 642 -9.80 -27.63 -3.52
CA ALA A 642 -10.13 -26.62 -4.51
C ALA A 642 -9.00 -25.58 -4.58
N PRO A 643 -8.31 -25.44 -5.73
CA PRO A 643 -7.39 -24.34 -5.94
C PRO A 643 -8.14 -23.02 -6.04
N GLY A 644 -7.60 -21.97 -5.44
CA GLY A 644 -8.19 -20.62 -5.45
C GLY A 644 -8.08 -19.89 -6.80
N LYS A 645 -7.29 -20.43 -7.71
CA LYS A 645 -7.21 -20.13 -9.15
C LYS A 645 -7.03 -21.45 -9.87
N THR A 646 -7.09 -21.46 -11.20
CA THR A 646 -6.61 -22.63 -11.97
C THR A 646 -5.24 -23.01 -11.41
N ALA A 647 -5.10 -24.21 -10.88
CA ALA A 647 -3.97 -24.59 -10.03
C ALA A 647 -2.62 -24.35 -10.68
N ALA A 648 -2.52 -24.57 -11.97
CA ALA A 648 -1.30 -24.30 -12.70
C ALA A 648 -0.89 -22.81 -12.59
N GLN A 649 -1.85 -21.89 -12.62
CA GLN A 649 -1.60 -20.47 -12.34
C GLN A 649 -1.56 -20.19 -10.85
N GLY A 650 -2.31 -20.93 -10.04
CA GLY A 650 -2.39 -20.79 -8.60
C GLY A 650 -1.05 -20.98 -7.88
N PHE A 651 -0.21 -21.86 -8.37
CA PHE A 651 1.14 -22.05 -7.84
C PHE A 651 2.12 -20.91 -8.19
N GLY A 652 1.78 -20.03 -9.10
CA GLY A 652 2.64 -18.91 -9.54
C GLY A 652 3.76 -19.34 -10.48
N SER A 653 4.81 -19.99 -10.01
CA SER A 653 5.95 -20.44 -10.82
C SER A 653 5.97 -21.94 -11.07
N LYS A 654 6.57 -22.36 -12.18
CA LYS A 654 6.85 -23.78 -12.46
C LYS A 654 7.67 -24.37 -11.31
N GLY A 655 7.32 -25.58 -10.90
CA GLY A 655 7.98 -26.30 -9.82
C GLY A 655 7.41 -26.07 -8.42
N ASN A 656 6.56 -25.08 -8.20
CA ASN A 656 5.81 -24.96 -6.96
C ASN A 656 4.74 -26.06 -6.88
N PHE A 657 4.37 -26.44 -5.66
CA PHE A 657 3.62 -27.67 -5.45
C PHE A 657 2.72 -27.68 -4.21
N ILE A 658 1.77 -28.58 -4.20
CA ILE A 658 1.13 -29.13 -3.00
C ILE A 658 1.62 -30.55 -2.78
N GLU A 659 1.83 -30.90 -1.53
CA GLU A 659 2.29 -32.23 -1.11
C GLU A 659 1.36 -32.82 -0.05
N VAL A 660 0.82 -33.98 -0.32
CA VAL A 660 0.00 -34.73 0.62
C VAL A 660 0.85 -35.87 1.15
N ARG A 661 1.26 -35.73 2.41
CA ARG A 661 2.18 -36.65 3.10
C ARG A 661 1.41 -37.76 3.78
N ILE A 662 1.90 -38.95 3.64
CA ILE A 662 1.31 -40.15 4.20
C ILE A 662 2.39 -41.08 4.73
N LYS A 663 2.07 -41.87 5.78
CA LYS A 663 3.09 -42.66 6.48
C LYS A 663 4.29 -41.79 6.87
N TYR A 664 3.99 -40.58 7.31
CA TYR A 664 4.95 -39.50 7.54
C TYR A 664 5.24 -39.32 9.03
N ASP A 665 6.49 -39.08 9.32
CA ASP A 665 6.94 -38.65 10.65
C ASP A 665 7.36 -37.19 10.62
N ALA A 666 6.55 -36.33 11.20
CA ALA A 666 6.79 -34.88 11.21
C ALA A 666 8.03 -34.48 12.03
N THR A 667 8.47 -35.32 12.98
CA THR A 667 9.66 -35.07 13.80
C THR A 667 10.94 -35.33 13.00
N THR A 668 11.00 -36.48 12.34
CA THR A 668 12.14 -36.83 11.47
C THR A 668 12.04 -36.31 10.05
N LYS A 669 10.86 -35.79 9.68
CA LYS A 669 10.54 -35.31 8.32
C LYS A 669 10.70 -36.39 7.25
N THR A 670 10.38 -37.62 7.57
CA THR A 670 10.55 -38.77 6.68
C THR A 670 9.21 -39.47 6.43
N GLY A 671 9.05 -40.07 5.27
CA GLY A 671 7.84 -40.79 4.87
C GLY A 671 7.63 -40.79 3.37
N TYR A 672 6.36 -40.78 2.98
CA TYR A 672 5.97 -40.73 1.57
C TYR A 672 5.00 -39.60 1.33
N ALA A 673 4.92 -39.18 0.05
CA ALA A 673 3.96 -38.14 -0.32
C ALA A 673 3.50 -38.27 -1.77
N LEU A 674 2.28 -37.80 -2.00
CA LEU A 674 1.79 -37.37 -3.27
C LEU A 674 2.17 -35.89 -3.47
N ARG A 675 2.90 -35.56 -4.52
CA ARG A 675 3.24 -34.18 -4.89
C ARG A 675 2.59 -33.82 -6.21
N ILE A 676 1.85 -32.70 -6.24
CA ILE A 676 1.26 -32.13 -7.45
C ILE A 676 1.99 -30.84 -7.72
N GLU A 677 2.72 -30.79 -8.82
CA GLU A 677 3.66 -29.73 -9.15
C GLU A 677 3.20 -29.00 -10.41
N ARG A 678 3.32 -27.67 -10.41
CA ARG A 678 3.06 -26.87 -11.61
C ARG A 678 4.06 -27.17 -12.72
N GLU A 679 3.57 -27.46 -13.89
CA GLU A 679 4.38 -27.63 -15.11
C GLU A 679 4.26 -26.44 -16.05
N SER A 680 3.02 -26.03 -16.37
CA SER A 680 2.72 -24.91 -17.25
C SER A 680 1.52 -24.09 -16.75
N GLY A 681 1.00 -23.17 -17.56
CA GLY A 681 -0.19 -22.38 -17.21
C GLY A 681 -1.48 -23.20 -17.13
N ASP A 682 -1.53 -24.36 -17.74
CA ASP A 682 -2.73 -25.21 -17.87
C ASP A 682 -2.45 -26.71 -17.63
N SER A 683 -1.32 -27.04 -17.01
CA SER A 683 -0.99 -28.42 -16.62
C SER A 683 -0.20 -28.51 -15.34
N THR A 684 -0.41 -29.63 -14.67
CA THR A 684 0.40 -30.10 -13.52
C THR A 684 1.01 -31.45 -13.83
N ILE A 685 2.01 -31.84 -13.07
CA ILE A 685 2.59 -33.17 -13.01
C ILE A 685 2.36 -33.72 -11.61
N VAL A 686 1.90 -34.95 -11.55
CA VAL A 686 1.70 -35.68 -10.31
C VAL A 686 2.87 -36.62 -10.09
N LYS A 687 3.43 -36.63 -8.89
CA LYS A 687 4.57 -37.47 -8.50
C LYS A 687 4.26 -38.20 -7.20
N LEU A 688 4.62 -39.46 -7.12
CA LEU A 688 4.76 -40.17 -5.85
C LEU A 688 6.22 -40.05 -5.43
N VAL A 689 6.45 -39.64 -4.18
CA VAL A 689 7.79 -39.35 -3.70
C VAL A 689 8.05 -39.99 -2.33
N GLN A 690 9.31 -40.28 -2.08
CA GLN A 690 9.83 -40.60 -0.76
C GLN A 690 10.54 -39.38 -0.17
N LEU A 691 10.22 -39.06 1.07
CA LEU A 691 10.83 -37.98 1.85
C LEU A 691 11.86 -38.56 2.79
N SER A 692 13.04 -38.00 2.78
CA SER A 692 14.16 -38.36 3.66
C SER A 692 14.91 -37.12 4.09
N VAL A 693 15.79 -37.24 5.06
CA VAL A 693 16.60 -36.13 5.55
C VAL A 693 18.07 -36.53 5.46
N ASP A 694 18.92 -35.64 4.97
CA ASP A 694 20.35 -35.85 4.95
C ASP A 694 21.00 -35.56 6.31
N GLU A 695 22.30 -35.79 6.40
CA GLU A 695 23.06 -35.59 7.64
C GLU A 695 23.06 -34.13 8.14
N SER A 696 22.74 -33.16 7.26
CA SER A 696 22.61 -31.76 7.62
C SER A 696 21.21 -31.37 8.13
N GLY A 697 20.25 -32.30 8.11
CA GLY A 697 18.85 -32.05 8.45
C GLY A 697 18.02 -31.47 7.30
N LYS A 698 18.58 -31.43 6.09
CA LYS A 698 17.88 -30.97 4.89
C LYS A 698 17.02 -32.09 4.31
N GLN A 699 15.79 -31.77 3.99
CA GLN A 699 14.87 -32.71 3.37
C GLN A 699 15.28 -33.01 1.93
N ASN A 700 15.36 -34.30 1.60
CA ASN A 700 15.60 -34.85 0.27
C ASN A 700 14.31 -35.50 -0.25
N VAL A 701 14.11 -35.41 -1.56
CA VAL A 701 12.94 -35.96 -2.24
C VAL A 701 13.41 -36.92 -3.33
N THR A 702 12.99 -38.17 -3.20
CA THR A 702 13.22 -39.20 -4.23
C THR A 702 11.91 -39.46 -4.98
N VAL A 703 11.89 -39.23 -6.28
CA VAL A 703 10.71 -39.49 -7.12
C VAL A 703 10.61 -41.01 -7.38
N LEU A 704 9.45 -41.59 -7.07
CA LEU A 704 9.15 -43.02 -7.21
C LEU A 704 8.32 -43.27 -8.50
N ALA A 705 7.35 -42.39 -8.79
CA ALA A 705 6.54 -42.43 -10.00
C ALA A 705 6.17 -41.03 -10.45
N THR A 706 5.91 -40.85 -11.75
CA THR A 706 5.53 -39.55 -12.33
C THR A 706 4.46 -39.75 -13.39
N SER A 707 3.42 -38.90 -13.38
CA SER A 707 2.39 -38.90 -14.42
C SER A 707 2.87 -38.18 -15.69
N ALA A 708 2.13 -38.33 -16.76
CA ALA A 708 2.11 -37.36 -17.86
C ALA A 708 1.52 -36.01 -17.36
N SER A 709 1.63 -34.97 -18.17
CA SER A 709 0.96 -33.68 -17.93
C SER A 709 -0.55 -33.90 -17.82
N THR A 710 -1.15 -33.34 -16.77
CA THR A 710 -2.56 -33.56 -16.42
C THR A 710 -3.25 -32.24 -16.05
N SER A 711 -4.56 -32.23 -16.17
CA SER A 711 -5.45 -31.18 -15.70
C SER A 711 -6.19 -31.54 -14.40
N ALA A 712 -5.92 -32.68 -13.81
CA ALA A 712 -6.66 -33.21 -12.66
C ALA A 712 -6.72 -32.27 -11.44
N TYR A 713 -5.75 -31.38 -11.31
CA TYR A 713 -5.68 -30.40 -10.20
C TYR A 713 -5.82 -28.94 -10.69
N LEU A 714 -6.49 -28.69 -11.80
CA LEU A 714 -6.73 -27.32 -12.26
C LEU A 714 -7.98 -26.68 -11.65
N THR A 715 -8.92 -27.50 -11.25
CA THR A 715 -10.21 -27.13 -10.66
C THR A 715 -10.45 -27.99 -9.40
N GLU A 716 -11.62 -27.86 -8.80
CA GLU A 716 -12.00 -28.73 -7.66
C GLU A 716 -11.79 -30.19 -8.01
N CYS A 717 -11.14 -30.94 -7.12
CA CYS A 717 -10.84 -32.36 -7.30
C CYS A 717 -10.94 -33.14 -6.00
N THR A 718 -11.09 -34.44 -6.15
CA THR A 718 -10.90 -35.41 -5.09
C THR A 718 -9.51 -36.04 -5.20
N ILE A 719 -8.75 -35.99 -4.12
CA ILE A 719 -7.46 -36.65 -3.98
C ILE A 719 -7.67 -37.84 -3.06
N HIS A 720 -7.34 -39.04 -3.57
CA HIS A 720 -7.25 -40.25 -2.78
C HIS A 720 -5.80 -40.76 -2.85
N VAL A 721 -5.17 -40.93 -1.70
CA VAL A 721 -3.81 -41.46 -1.57
C VAL A 721 -3.80 -42.50 -0.47
N TRP A 722 -3.27 -43.71 -0.76
CA TRP A 722 -3.27 -44.81 0.20
C TRP A 722 -2.06 -45.71 0.05
N THR A 723 -1.78 -46.46 1.11
CA THR A 723 -0.81 -47.56 1.06
C THR A 723 -1.51 -48.90 1.11
N LYS A 724 -1.03 -49.85 0.35
CA LYS A 724 -1.54 -51.24 0.36
C LYS A 724 -0.51 -52.17 -0.25
N ASP A 725 -0.35 -53.32 0.38
CA ASP A 725 0.51 -54.42 -0.11
C ASP A 725 1.94 -53.99 -0.50
N GLY A 726 2.53 -53.05 0.28
CA GLY A 726 3.89 -52.54 0.00
C GLY A 726 3.97 -51.52 -1.13
N LYS A 727 2.84 -50.99 -1.56
CA LYS A 727 2.75 -49.94 -2.58
C LYS A 727 2.08 -48.65 -2.06
N LEU A 728 2.50 -47.52 -2.59
CA LEU A 728 1.82 -46.26 -2.48
C LEU A 728 0.99 -46.06 -3.74
N HIS A 729 -0.27 -45.73 -3.58
CA HIS A 729 -1.21 -45.46 -4.68
C HIS A 729 -1.77 -44.05 -4.58
N THR A 730 -2.14 -43.50 -5.70
CA THR A 730 -2.99 -42.31 -5.75
C THR A 730 -4.00 -42.38 -6.88
N HIS A 731 -5.19 -41.83 -6.62
CA HIS A 731 -6.21 -41.52 -7.61
C HIS A 731 -6.62 -40.06 -7.41
N ILE A 732 -6.55 -39.26 -8.47
CA ILE A 732 -7.00 -37.88 -8.48
C ILE A 732 -8.03 -37.73 -9.57
N GLU A 733 -9.19 -37.21 -9.23
CA GLU A 733 -10.27 -36.98 -10.16
C GLU A 733 -10.82 -35.56 -10.00
N SER A 734 -10.83 -34.80 -11.09
CA SER A 734 -11.48 -33.50 -11.11
C SER A 734 -12.99 -33.65 -11.10
N SER A 735 -13.66 -32.94 -10.21
CA SER A 735 -15.13 -32.93 -10.06
C SER A 735 -15.80 -31.78 -10.84
N ALA A 736 -15.03 -30.93 -11.52
CA ALA A 736 -15.50 -29.75 -12.23
C ALA A 736 -15.11 -29.75 -13.71
N GLU A 737 -15.79 -28.92 -14.48
CA GLU A 737 -15.49 -28.74 -15.91
C GLU A 737 -14.05 -28.23 -16.08
N GLN A 738 -13.32 -28.87 -16.96
CA GLN A 738 -11.94 -28.57 -17.23
C GLN A 738 -11.81 -27.33 -18.13
N PRO A 739 -10.77 -26.50 -17.93
CA PRO A 739 -10.49 -25.40 -18.83
C PRO A 739 -10.32 -25.86 -20.27
N LYS A 740 -10.95 -25.16 -21.22
CA LYS A 740 -10.92 -25.50 -22.66
C LYS A 740 -9.49 -25.72 -23.16
N THR A 741 -8.55 -24.91 -22.74
CA THR A 741 -7.12 -25.04 -23.14
C THR A 741 -6.49 -26.35 -22.70
N ALA A 742 -6.88 -26.89 -21.56
CA ALA A 742 -6.41 -28.20 -21.11
C ALA A 742 -7.04 -29.32 -21.89
N VAL A 743 -8.34 -29.21 -22.17
CA VAL A 743 -9.10 -30.19 -23.04
C VAL A 743 -8.52 -30.20 -24.45
N ASP A 744 -8.30 -29.04 -25.05
CA ASP A 744 -7.74 -28.92 -26.41
C ASP A 744 -6.33 -29.53 -26.53
N LYS A 745 -5.57 -29.57 -25.44
CA LYS A 745 -4.24 -30.19 -25.33
C LYS A 745 -4.31 -31.68 -25.00
N GLY A 746 -5.46 -32.21 -24.73
CA GLY A 746 -5.67 -33.64 -24.42
C GLY A 746 -5.18 -34.02 -23.01
N TYR A 747 -5.08 -33.07 -22.10
CA TYR A 747 -4.72 -33.37 -20.71
C TYR A 747 -5.86 -34.10 -20.02
N LEU A 748 -5.51 -35.18 -19.31
CA LEU A 748 -6.50 -35.97 -18.58
C LEU A 748 -6.89 -35.31 -17.26
N ALA A 749 -8.18 -35.32 -16.95
CA ALA A 749 -8.75 -34.85 -15.69
C ALA A 749 -8.64 -35.85 -14.54
N THR A 750 -8.09 -37.03 -14.84
CA THR A 750 -7.92 -38.13 -13.87
C THR A 750 -6.48 -38.64 -13.94
N VAL A 751 -5.91 -38.94 -12.78
CA VAL A 751 -4.58 -39.52 -12.66
C VAL A 751 -4.62 -40.72 -11.70
N ASP A 752 -4.06 -41.85 -12.18
CA ASP A 752 -3.75 -43.01 -11.36
C ASP A 752 -2.26 -43.25 -11.39
N LEU A 753 -1.63 -43.33 -10.18
CA LEU A 753 -0.23 -43.71 -10.05
C LEU A 753 -0.06 -44.76 -8.93
N GLU A 754 0.92 -45.62 -9.07
CA GLU A 754 1.41 -46.50 -8.02
C GLU A 754 2.93 -46.55 -8.03
N ALA A 755 3.48 -46.84 -6.87
CA ALA A 755 4.93 -47.08 -6.69
C ALA A 755 5.20 -48.03 -5.54
N GLU A 756 6.21 -48.86 -5.70
CA GLU A 756 6.74 -49.70 -4.60
C GLU A 756 7.32 -48.82 -3.49
N ILE A 757 7.02 -49.15 -2.25
CA ILE A 757 7.53 -48.48 -1.08
C ILE A 757 8.09 -49.49 -0.05
N LYS A 758 9.03 -49.01 0.74
CA LYS A 758 9.48 -49.74 1.91
C LYS A 758 8.44 -49.60 3.02
N SER A 759 8.03 -50.69 3.62
CA SER A 759 7.12 -50.64 4.75
C SER A 759 7.72 -49.81 5.89
N ASN A 760 6.92 -48.94 6.48
CA ASN A 760 7.22 -48.28 7.74
C ASN A 760 5.97 -48.32 8.64
N THR A 761 6.15 -48.10 9.92
CA THR A 761 5.07 -48.15 10.91
C THR A 761 4.55 -46.80 11.30
N ASN A 762 4.92 -45.73 10.55
CA ASN A 762 4.45 -44.39 10.80
C ASN A 762 2.96 -44.26 10.47
N GLY A 763 2.24 -43.46 11.23
CA GLY A 763 0.83 -43.17 11.02
C GLY A 763 0.53 -41.69 10.73
N GLY A 764 1.57 -40.87 10.55
CA GLY A 764 1.41 -39.44 10.34
C GLY A 764 0.90 -39.09 8.95
N PHE A 765 0.20 -37.96 8.91
CA PHE A 765 -0.34 -37.33 7.71
C PHE A 765 0.07 -35.87 7.71
N GLY A 766 0.25 -35.29 6.55
CA GLY A 766 0.48 -33.85 6.43
C GLY A 766 0.10 -33.28 5.07
N VAL A 767 -0.06 -31.97 5.03
CA VAL A 767 -0.19 -31.22 3.78
C VAL A 767 0.79 -30.06 3.82
N TYR A 768 1.61 -29.96 2.79
CA TYR A 768 2.55 -28.87 2.60
C TYR A 768 2.22 -28.15 1.28
N TYR A 769 2.28 -26.83 1.29
CA TYR A 769 1.95 -26.03 0.11
C TYR A 769 2.95 -24.90 -0.06
N GLU A 770 3.44 -24.76 -1.28
CA GLU A 770 4.37 -23.69 -1.67
C GLU A 770 3.90 -23.02 -2.94
N SER A 771 3.90 -21.69 -2.95
CA SER A 771 3.58 -20.86 -4.11
C SER A 771 4.52 -19.67 -4.26
N SER A 772 4.45 -18.99 -5.40
CA SER A 772 5.30 -17.82 -5.67
C SER A 772 4.76 -16.51 -5.12
N THR A 773 3.46 -16.42 -4.83
CA THR A 773 2.79 -15.18 -4.41
C THR A 773 1.69 -15.47 -3.39
N GLY A 774 1.44 -14.53 -2.49
CA GLY A 774 0.39 -14.64 -1.47
C GLY A 774 -1.05 -14.68 -2.00
N ASP A 775 -1.26 -14.40 -3.29
CA ASP A 775 -2.59 -14.48 -3.94
C ASP A 775 -2.95 -15.90 -4.39
N ASN A 776 -1.99 -16.80 -4.33
CA ASN A 776 -2.19 -18.19 -4.68
C ASN A 776 -2.60 -18.94 -3.42
N THR A 777 -3.72 -19.62 -3.50
CA THR A 777 -4.30 -20.36 -2.37
C THR A 777 -4.81 -21.71 -2.84
N THR A 778 -4.86 -22.65 -1.91
CA THR A 778 -5.61 -23.88 -2.09
C THR A 778 -6.48 -24.12 -0.86
N TYR A 779 -7.63 -24.77 -1.03
CA TYR A 779 -8.61 -25.02 0.01
C TYR A 779 -8.82 -26.50 0.16
N ILE A 780 -8.85 -26.99 1.39
CA ILE A 780 -9.28 -28.36 1.72
C ILE A 780 -10.67 -28.26 2.32
N GLY A 781 -11.68 -28.77 1.59
CA GLY A 781 -13.08 -28.74 1.99
C GLY A 781 -13.51 -29.96 2.80
N SER A 782 -12.86 -31.12 2.64
CA SER A 782 -13.10 -32.29 3.47
C SER A 782 -11.86 -33.16 3.57
N LEU A 783 -11.76 -33.92 4.66
CA LEU A 783 -10.65 -34.80 4.94
C LEU A 783 -11.18 -36.08 5.62
N LEU A 784 -10.76 -37.22 5.10
CA LEU A 784 -10.98 -38.53 5.69
C LEU A 784 -9.64 -39.26 5.76
N ILE A 785 -9.23 -39.66 6.93
CA ILE A 785 -8.04 -40.49 7.16
C ILE A 785 -8.47 -41.78 7.85
N LYS A 786 -8.00 -42.91 7.36
CA LYS A 786 -8.20 -44.24 7.97
C LYS A 786 -6.83 -44.86 8.26
N TRP A 787 -6.71 -45.45 9.39
CA TRP A 787 -5.54 -46.18 9.82
C TRP A 787 -5.88 -47.64 10.03
N ASN A 788 -5.19 -48.54 9.35
CA ASN A 788 -5.18 -49.93 9.68
C ASN A 788 -4.12 -50.15 10.77
N LYS A 789 -4.49 -50.83 11.83
CA LYS A 789 -3.59 -51.16 12.94
C LYS A 789 -3.01 -52.54 12.78
#